data_91a98f967263f07076c308ff005e7328
#
_entry.id   91a98f967263f07076c308ff005e7328
#
_cell.length_a   1.000
_cell.length_b   1.000
_cell.length_c   1.000
_cell.angle_alpha   90.00
_cell.angle_beta   90.00
_cell.angle_gamma   90.00
#
_symmetry.space_group_name_H-M   'P 1'
#
loop_
_entity.id
_entity.type
_entity.pdbx_description
1 polymer ?
#
loop_
_entity_poly.entity_id
_entity_poly.type
_entity_poly.pdbx_seq_one_letter_code
_entity_poly.pdbx_strand_id
1 'polypeptide(L)'
;MGHLNRTQKPHPLAQLSVEEAHRARDVVLRLHAKAIIDFRTISLEEPAKAELSKFLEAEHNGTFTSSTPLPKRVARVTYDIIGNNRIPQYYESLIDIEESAEISCELVSTAHHASLTLGEFDELVKATWGSSSFKEAVAELNIPSGFDVVVEPWPYGGTIEAENPRYFQGLCFAQDTRNGNPDSNFYAYPLPIIPIMDATTREIVRIDKLATGGIEDGFKVGSQVKDLLAHCKSAEYVPELLEKGVRQDMKPINVIQPDGPSFSVKDESLVEWQKWRFRVGFNHREGATIHDVWYDGRSVLYRLSISEMTVPYADARSPFFRKQAFDFGDGGAGNCANNLELGCDCLGVIKYFDGTKTESNGTVSVSPNVICLHEQDNGIGWKHTNWRTGRAVVTRHRELVVQFIITLANYEYIFAYKFDQSGGITVETRATGIVSVVSIDAGKKSEYGNVVSPGVLAQNHQHVFCVRIDPAIDGHANSVLVEESHAVPMSEERNPYGNFYEVVQTPITKSQWIDAAPQHNRVIKMVNPNKKNTISGKNVGYKFTPAPTQMLLAQKESIQAQRATFAQHHVWITKYRDGELYAGGRYTLQSRKEIDGVGDAAERGDELVKEGDDVVVWNSFGLTHNPRVEDWPVMPVEIHELHIKPADFFEANPSIDVPSSRNLASKLVEKEKNGDTSGCCQKSGVDAKL
;
A
#
# COMPACT_ATOMS: atom_id res chain seq x y z
N MET A 1 23.69 19.13 -30.73
CA MET A 1 24.41 18.78 -29.49
C MET A 1 24.70 20.08 -28.77
N GLY A 2 23.80 20.47 -27.90
CA GLY A 2 23.93 21.63 -27.03
C GLY A 2 23.85 21.20 -25.61
N HIS A 3 24.95 21.27 -24.87
CA HIS A 3 24.94 21.15 -23.43
C HIS A 3 24.13 22.33 -22.86
N LEU A 4 22.87 22.07 -22.49
CA LEU A 4 22.09 23.00 -21.70
C LEU A 4 22.69 23.02 -20.28
N ASN A 5 23.22 24.19 -19.91
CA ASN A 5 23.70 24.47 -18.55
C ASN A 5 22.58 24.17 -17.53
N ARG A 6 22.84 23.21 -16.64
CA ARG A 6 21.99 22.87 -15.50
C ARG A 6 22.02 24.00 -14.45
N THR A 7 21.18 25.01 -14.65
CA THR A 7 20.66 25.88 -13.59
C THR A 7 19.13 25.81 -13.54
N GLN A 8 18.57 24.67 -13.94
CA GLN A 8 17.11 24.51 -13.95
C GLN A 8 16.68 24.07 -12.55
N LYS A 9 15.79 24.83 -11.92
CA LYS A 9 15.18 24.47 -10.62
C LYS A 9 14.50 23.11 -10.71
N PRO A 10 14.50 22.31 -9.63
CA PRO A 10 13.77 21.04 -9.61
C PRO A 10 12.29 21.24 -9.91
N HIS A 11 11.66 20.24 -10.54
CA HIS A 11 10.21 20.26 -10.76
C HIS A 11 9.47 20.38 -9.42
N PRO A 12 8.33 21.12 -9.35
CA PRO A 12 7.58 21.29 -8.08
C PRO A 12 7.20 20.02 -7.37
N LEU A 13 6.97 18.92 -8.11
CA LEU A 13 6.65 17.59 -7.56
C LEU A 13 7.89 16.68 -7.36
N ALA A 14 9.10 17.12 -7.68
CA ALA A 14 10.30 16.32 -7.42
C ALA A 14 10.54 16.21 -5.92
N GLN A 15 10.96 15.04 -5.44
CA GLN A 15 11.41 14.87 -4.05
C GLN A 15 12.40 15.96 -3.66
N LEU A 16 12.50 16.26 -2.36
CA LEU A 16 13.57 17.11 -1.86
C LEU A 16 14.92 16.42 -2.10
N SER A 17 15.88 17.16 -2.63
CA SER A 17 17.25 16.73 -2.60
C SER A 17 17.77 16.71 -1.14
N VAL A 18 18.85 15.97 -0.90
CA VAL A 18 19.49 15.91 0.42
C VAL A 18 19.88 17.32 0.88
N GLU A 19 20.36 18.18 -0.05
CA GLU A 19 20.73 19.57 0.25
C GLU A 19 19.52 20.44 0.59
N GLU A 20 18.38 20.27 -0.11
CA GLU A 20 17.14 20.98 0.22
C GLU A 20 16.62 20.56 1.59
N ALA A 21 16.62 19.26 1.88
CA ALA A 21 16.20 18.73 3.17
C ALA A 21 17.11 19.22 4.32
N HIS A 22 18.43 19.26 4.12
CA HIS A 22 19.36 19.81 5.10
C HIS A 22 19.16 21.31 5.31
N ARG A 23 18.84 22.09 4.27
CA ARG A 23 18.48 23.51 4.44
C ARG A 23 17.25 23.67 5.31
N ALA A 24 16.21 22.86 5.11
CA ALA A 24 15.00 22.88 5.95
C ALA A 24 15.33 22.52 7.40
N ARG A 25 16.12 21.47 7.63
CA ARG A 25 16.63 21.09 8.95
C ARG A 25 17.34 22.26 9.63
N ASP A 26 18.25 22.91 8.92
CA ASP A 26 19.11 23.97 9.49
C ASP A 26 18.28 25.22 9.90
N VAL A 27 17.14 25.46 9.23
CA VAL A 27 16.19 26.49 9.68
C VAL A 27 15.62 26.12 11.04
N VAL A 28 15.14 24.89 11.24
CA VAL A 28 14.59 24.41 12.52
C VAL A 28 15.66 24.46 13.62
N LEU A 29 16.87 23.97 13.35
CA LEU A 29 17.99 24.03 14.31
C LEU A 29 18.32 25.46 14.72
N ARG A 30 18.30 26.41 13.79
CA ARG A 30 18.55 27.82 14.07
C ARG A 30 17.49 28.45 14.94
N LEU A 31 16.20 28.15 14.67
CA LEU A 31 15.07 28.68 15.43
C LEU A 31 15.05 28.13 16.86
N HIS A 32 15.51 26.92 17.07
CA HIS A 32 15.51 26.23 18.35
C HIS A 32 16.94 25.93 18.88
N ALA A 33 17.88 26.84 18.68
CA ALA A 33 19.31 26.66 18.94
C ALA A 33 19.68 26.23 20.39
N LYS A 34 18.77 26.33 21.36
CA LYS A 34 18.99 25.93 22.76
C LYS A 34 18.24 24.67 23.16
N ALA A 35 17.48 24.08 22.24
CA ALA A 35 16.68 22.88 22.48
C ALA A 35 17.40 21.62 21.95
N ILE A 36 17.07 20.49 22.54
CA ILE A 36 17.39 19.19 21.96
C ILE A 36 16.24 18.86 21.00
N ILE A 37 16.56 18.63 19.75
CA ILE A 37 15.59 18.33 18.70
C ILE A 37 15.80 16.89 18.23
N ASP A 38 14.70 16.15 18.17
CA ASP A 38 14.64 14.81 17.61
C ASP A 38 13.77 14.88 16.35
N PHE A 39 14.41 14.78 15.16
CA PHE A 39 13.70 14.86 13.89
C PHE A 39 13.02 13.53 13.58
N ARG A 40 11.83 13.62 12.99
CA ARG A 40 11.07 12.45 12.54
C ARG A 40 11.06 12.32 11.03
N THR A 41 10.64 13.38 10.32
CA THR A 41 10.61 13.39 8.85
C THR A 41 10.92 14.77 8.30
N ILE A 42 11.56 14.79 7.11
CA ILE A 42 11.73 15.98 6.28
C ILE A 42 11.33 15.60 4.87
N SER A 43 10.23 16.14 4.37
CA SER A 43 9.66 15.75 3.08
C SER A 43 9.13 16.96 2.32
N LEU A 44 8.93 16.80 1.01
CA LEU A 44 8.26 17.81 0.20
C LEU A 44 6.81 17.96 0.70
N GLU A 45 6.40 19.19 0.95
CA GLU A 45 4.99 19.57 1.00
C GLU A 45 4.50 19.78 -0.43
N GLU A 46 3.53 18.97 -0.88
CA GLU A 46 2.99 19.12 -2.23
C GLU A 46 2.37 20.53 -2.38
N PRO A 47 2.68 21.25 -3.47
CA PRO A 47 2.09 22.57 -3.70
C PRO A 47 0.57 22.50 -3.77
N ALA A 48 -0.11 23.57 -3.36
CA ALA A 48 -1.57 23.67 -3.50
C ALA A 48 -1.98 23.38 -4.95
N LYS A 49 -3.03 22.56 -5.13
CA LYS A 49 -3.49 22.09 -6.45
C LYS A 49 -3.77 23.24 -7.41
N ALA A 50 -4.33 24.34 -6.90
CA ALA A 50 -4.65 25.52 -7.70
C ALA A 50 -3.41 26.23 -8.30
N GLU A 51 -2.26 26.16 -7.62
CA GLU A 51 -0.99 26.70 -8.11
C GLU A 51 -0.30 25.71 -9.04
N LEU A 52 -0.22 24.45 -8.60
CA LEU A 52 0.43 23.39 -9.36
C LEU A 52 -0.25 23.14 -10.70
N SER A 53 -1.58 23.14 -10.76
CA SER A 53 -2.33 22.92 -11.99
C SER A 53 -2.02 23.96 -13.06
N LYS A 54 -1.84 25.23 -12.69
CA LYS A 54 -1.44 26.29 -13.63
C LYS A 54 -0.04 26.07 -14.20
N PHE A 55 0.87 25.59 -13.36
CA PHE A 55 2.23 25.24 -13.79
C PHE A 55 2.20 24.04 -14.75
N LEU A 56 1.50 22.96 -14.40
CA LEU A 56 1.37 21.76 -15.23
C LEU A 56 0.69 22.08 -16.57
N GLU A 57 -0.34 22.92 -16.58
CA GLU A 57 -1.00 23.36 -17.81
C GLU A 57 0.00 24.10 -18.75
N ALA A 58 0.81 24.99 -18.20
CA ALA A 58 1.83 25.67 -18.98
C ALA A 58 2.91 24.70 -19.49
N GLU A 59 3.30 23.71 -18.71
CA GLU A 59 4.23 22.66 -19.13
C GLU A 59 3.66 21.83 -20.28
N HIS A 60 2.41 21.36 -20.18
CA HIS A 60 1.74 20.55 -21.21
C HIS A 60 1.50 21.32 -22.50
N ASN A 61 1.14 22.60 -22.43
CA ASN A 61 0.90 23.45 -23.58
C ASN A 61 2.20 23.97 -24.24
N GLY A 62 3.37 23.63 -23.68
CA GLY A 62 4.66 24.14 -24.17
C GLY A 62 4.81 25.66 -24.05
N THR A 63 4.01 26.29 -23.19
CA THR A 63 4.04 27.75 -22.95
C THR A 63 4.92 28.11 -21.75
N PHE A 64 5.56 27.13 -21.17
CA PHE A 64 6.48 27.32 -20.04
C PHE A 64 7.69 28.15 -20.47
N THR A 65 7.94 29.22 -19.74
CA THR A 65 9.07 30.15 -19.98
C THR A 65 9.78 30.42 -18.66
N SER A 66 10.95 31.04 -18.72
CA SER A 66 11.68 31.48 -17.51
C SER A 66 10.93 32.48 -16.64
N SER A 67 9.86 33.10 -17.18
CA SER A 67 8.96 34.01 -16.44
C SER A 67 7.70 33.32 -15.90
N THR A 68 7.47 32.04 -16.20
CA THR A 68 6.33 31.31 -15.67
C THR A 68 6.51 31.13 -14.15
N PRO A 69 5.55 31.56 -13.31
CA PRO A 69 5.66 31.40 -11.86
C PRO A 69 5.79 29.91 -11.50
N LEU A 70 6.82 29.58 -10.75
CA LEU A 70 6.98 28.25 -10.16
C LEU A 70 6.27 28.22 -8.81
N PRO A 71 5.49 27.18 -8.50
CA PRO A 71 5.05 26.93 -7.14
C PRO A 71 6.27 26.89 -6.20
N LYS A 72 6.10 27.47 -5.01
CA LYS A 72 7.17 27.44 -4.00
C LYS A 72 7.49 25.99 -3.61
N ARG A 73 8.78 25.71 -3.44
CA ARG A 73 9.21 24.43 -2.87
C ARG A 73 9.25 24.58 -1.34
N VAL A 74 8.38 23.84 -0.69
CA VAL A 74 8.18 23.87 0.77
C VAL A 74 8.54 22.51 1.34
N ALA A 75 9.28 22.48 2.43
CA ALA A 75 9.51 21.28 3.21
C ALA A 75 8.54 21.24 4.40
N ARG A 76 7.90 20.09 4.60
CA ARG A 76 7.29 19.75 5.88
C ARG A 76 8.33 19.05 6.74
N VAL A 77 8.63 19.62 7.89
CA VAL A 77 9.56 19.10 8.87
C VAL A 77 8.80 18.74 10.14
N THR A 78 8.87 17.47 10.53
CA THR A 78 8.25 17.00 11.77
C THR A 78 9.31 16.61 12.78
N TYR A 79 9.18 17.04 14.02
CA TYR A 79 10.21 16.87 15.03
C TYR A 79 9.66 17.02 16.45
N ASP A 80 10.38 16.46 17.41
CA ASP A 80 10.16 16.69 18.83
C ASP A 80 11.15 17.71 19.38
N ILE A 81 10.67 18.61 20.24
CA ILE A 81 11.52 19.41 21.11
C ILE A 81 11.52 18.76 22.49
N ILE A 82 12.69 18.36 22.95
CA ILE A 82 12.90 17.76 24.26
C ILE A 82 13.31 18.87 25.23
N GLY A 83 12.39 19.27 26.11
CA GLY A 83 12.62 20.27 27.13
C GLY A 83 13.41 19.75 28.34
N ASN A 84 13.67 20.63 29.31
CA ASN A 84 14.39 20.28 30.55
C ASN A 84 13.70 19.21 31.40
N ASN A 85 12.39 19.06 31.26
CA ASN A 85 11.58 18.02 31.89
C ASN A 85 11.64 16.65 31.17
N ARG A 86 12.39 16.57 30.06
CA ARG A 86 12.51 15.39 29.19
C ARG A 86 11.22 14.91 28.54
N ILE A 87 10.14 15.70 28.59
CA ILE A 87 8.87 15.38 27.91
C ILE A 87 8.97 15.94 26.49
N PRO A 88 8.90 15.07 25.45
CA PRO A 88 8.90 15.52 24.06
C PRO A 88 7.63 16.32 23.74
N GLN A 89 7.79 17.41 23.00
CA GLN A 89 6.70 18.17 22.43
C GLN A 89 6.79 18.07 20.90
N TYR A 90 5.77 17.56 20.27
CA TYR A 90 5.74 17.31 18.83
C TYR A 90 5.34 18.55 18.05
N TYR A 91 6.17 18.92 17.08
CA TYR A 91 5.99 20.08 16.21
C TYR A 91 5.99 19.69 14.74
N GLU A 92 5.23 20.44 13.96
CA GLU A 92 5.26 20.41 12.50
C GLU A 92 5.53 21.81 11.96
N SER A 93 6.59 21.97 11.17
CA SER A 93 6.93 23.23 10.52
C SER A 93 6.87 23.11 9.00
N LEU A 94 6.38 24.15 8.35
CA LEU A 94 6.50 24.37 6.92
C LEU A 94 7.64 25.35 6.65
N ILE A 95 8.62 24.92 5.86
CA ILE A 95 9.84 25.69 5.58
C ILE A 95 9.91 26.03 4.09
N ASP A 96 9.96 27.31 3.76
CA ASP A 96 10.31 27.78 2.41
C ASP A 96 11.80 27.49 2.17
N ILE A 97 12.07 26.62 1.21
CA ILE A 97 13.44 26.14 0.95
C ILE A 97 14.30 27.21 0.30
N GLU A 98 13.71 28.06 -0.56
CA GLU A 98 14.43 29.11 -1.28
C GLU A 98 14.81 30.26 -0.33
N GLU A 99 13.85 30.73 0.47
CA GLU A 99 14.04 31.79 1.43
C GLU A 99 14.74 31.33 2.73
N SER A 100 14.88 30.01 2.93
CA SER A 100 15.38 29.42 4.17
C SER A 100 14.68 29.99 5.42
N ALA A 101 13.36 30.07 5.35
CA ALA A 101 12.49 30.68 6.35
C ALA A 101 11.32 29.76 6.71
N GLU A 102 10.90 29.83 7.98
CA GLU A 102 9.69 29.14 8.45
C GLU A 102 8.45 29.91 8.00
N ILE A 103 7.53 29.22 7.32
CA ILE A 103 6.22 29.74 6.92
C ILE A 103 5.24 29.61 8.08
N SER A 104 5.23 28.45 8.72
CA SER A 104 4.36 28.16 9.86
C SER A 104 5.00 27.09 10.75
N CYS A 105 4.64 27.12 12.03
CA CYS A 105 5.01 26.10 13.00
C CYS A 105 3.79 25.80 13.88
N GLU A 106 3.47 24.53 14.01
CA GLU A 106 2.36 24.05 14.83
C GLU A 106 2.90 23.17 15.96
N LEU A 107 2.52 23.49 17.21
CA LEU A 107 2.63 22.56 18.32
C LEU A 107 1.42 21.64 18.28
N VAL A 108 1.65 20.39 17.96
CA VAL A 108 0.58 19.39 17.87
C VAL A 108 0.04 19.07 19.26
N SER A 109 -1.28 18.95 19.36
CA SER A 109 -1.96 18.61 20.61
C SER A 109 -1.42 17.29 21.21
N THR A 110 -1.23 17.25 22.52
CA THR A 110 -0.85 16.03 23.26
C THR A 110 -1.90 14.91 23.20
N ALA A 111 -3.10 15.18 22.66
CA ALA A 111 -4.09 14.17 22.37
C ALA A 111 -3.69 13.28 21.17
N HIS A 112 -2.70 13.70 20.38
CA HIS A 112 -2.20 13.00 19.21
C HIS A 112 -0.75 12.56 19.42
N HIS A 113 -0.41 11.44 18.80
CA HIS A 113 0.97 10.97 18.74
C HIS A 113 1.52 11.08 17.32
N ALA A 114 2.76 11.52 17.22
CA ALA A 114 3.52 11.43 15.99
C ALA A 114 3.69 9.96 15.54
N SER A 115 3.88 9.73 14.24
CA SER A 115 4.28 8.42 13.72
C SER A 115 5.54 7.92 14.43
N LEU A 116 5.68 6.61 14.54
CA LEU A 116 6.84 5.98 15.17
C LEU A 116 8.13 6.22 14.34
N THR A 117 9.27 6.10 15.01
CA THR A 117 10.57 6.05 14.38
C THR A 117 11.26 4.72 14.68
N LEU A 118 12.18 4.28 13.82
CA LEU A 118 12.99 3.09 14.07
C LEU A 118 13.83 3.23 15.35
N GLY A 119 14.27 4.46 15.66
CA GLY A 119 14.99 4.75 16.90
C GLY A 119 14.17 4.44 18.16
N GLU A 120 12.86 4.71 18.15
CA GLU A 120 11.96 4.36 19.26
C GLU A 120 11.83 2.84 19.43
N PHE A 121 11.88 2.09 18.33
CA PHE A 121 11.88 0.61 18.37
C PHE A 121 13.19 0.05 18.93
N ASP A 122 14.32 0.61 18.54
CA ASP A 122 15.62 0.25 19.13
C ASP A 122 15.66 0.52 20.64
N GLU A 123 15.07 1.63 21.08
CA GLU A 123 14.95 1.95 22.50
C GLU A 123 14.06 0.98 23.25
N LEU A 124 12.94 0.54 22.66
CA LEU A 124 12.10 -0.51 23.25
C LEU A 124 12.91 -1.79 23.50
N VAL A 125 13.68 -2.25 22.52
CA VAL A 125 14.51 -3.45 22.66
C VAL A 125 15.55 -3.28 23.77
N LYS A 126 16.25 -2.14 23.80
CA LYS A 126 17.23 -1.82 24.86
C LYS A 126 16.60 -1.76 26.24
N ALA A 127 15.46 -1.06 26.38
CA ALA A 127 14.72 -0.95 27.64
C ALA A 127 14.26 -2.33 28.14
N THR A 128 13.77 -3.17 27.22
CA THR A 128 13.31 -4.52 27.53
C THR A 128 14.43 -5.35 28.14
N TRP A 129 15.63 -5.39 27.50
CA TRP A 129 16.80 -6.12 28.02
C TRP A 129 17.38 -5.51 29.29
N GLY A 130 17.17 -4.20 29.51
CA GLY A 130 17.55 -3.50 30.75
C GLY A 130 16.65 -3.84 31.95
N SER A 131 15.38 -4.25 31.70
CA SER A 131 14.34 -4.42 32.72
C SER A 131 14.54 -5.67 33.58
N SER A 132 14.48 -5.50 34.91
CA SER A 132 14.47 -6.63 35.87
C SER A 132 13.16 -7.43 35.76
N SER A 133 12.01 -6.74 35.62
CA SER A 133 10.70 -7.39 35.51
C SER A 133 10.59 -8.26 34.25
N PHE A 134 11.23 -7.86 33.14
CA PHE A 134 11.29 -8.68 31.95
C PHE A 134 12.16 -9.94 32.17
N LYS A 135 13.34 -9.78 32.78
CA LYS A 135 14.23 -10.92 33.08
C LYS A 135 13.57 -11.92 34.02
N GLU A 136 12.84 -11.45 35.01
CA GLU A 136 12.04 -12.30 35.93
C GLU A 136 10.94 -13.04 35.14
N ALA A 137 10.19 -12.36 34.27
CA ALA A 137 9.15 -13.00 33.47
C ALA A 137 9.71 -14.06 32.50
N VAL A 138 10.87 -13.81 31.88
CA VAL A 138 11.56 -14.79 31.04
C VAL A 138 12.02 -16.01 31.85
N ALA A 139 12.55 -15.79 33.07
CA ALA A 139 13.01 -16.88 33.93
C ALA A 139 11.86 -17.82 34.34
N GLU A 140 10.63 -17.32 34.45
CA GLU A 140 9.43 -18.15 34.76
C GLU A 140 9.07 -19.10 33.60
N LEU A 141 9.50 -18.83 32.36
CA LEU A 141 9.13 -19.59 31.16
C LEU A 141 9.96 -20.88 30.96
N ASN A 142 11.03 -21.09 31.75
CA ASN A 142 11.90 -22.28 31.65
C ASN A 142 12.41 -22.52 30.20
N ILE A 143 12.92 -21.46 29.52
CA ILE A 143 13.40 -21.57 28.15
C ILE A 143 14.56 -22.56 28.09
N PRO A 144 14.52 -23.61 27.23
CA PRO A 144 15.58 -24.60 27.15
C PRO A 144 16.91 -24.00 26.67
N SER A 145 18.04 -24.62 27.05
CA SER A 145 19.34 -24.25 26.49
C SER A 145 19.36 -24.42 24.98
N GLY A 146 20.02 -23.48 24.29
CA GLY A 146 20.04 -23.45 22.80
C GLY A 146 18.88 -22.66 22.18
N PHE A 147 18.16 -21.90 23.00
CA PHE A 147 17.21 -20.91 22.53
C PHE A 147 17.57 -19.53 23.07
N ASP A 148 17.52 -18.52 22.21
CA ASP A 148 17.66 -17.12 22.58
C ASP A 148 16.31 -16.41 22.49
N VAL A 149 16.04 -15.45 23.38
CA VAL A 149 14.82 -14.65 23.34
C VAL A 149 14.97 -13.55 22.32
N VAL A 150 13.95 -13.40 21.47
CA VAL A 150 13.82 -12.33 20.48
C VAL A 150 12.66 -11.43 20.89
N VAL A 151 12.88 -10.12 20.84
CA VAL A 151 11.86 -9.09 21.09
C VAL A 151 11.63 -8.33 19.79
N GLU A 152 10.46 -8.48 19.21
CA GLU A 152 10.05 -7.81 18.00
C GLU A 152 9.20 -6.58 18.33
N PRO A 153 9.66 -5.36 18.00
CA PRO A 153 8.93 -4.14 18.30
C PRO A 153 7.61 -4.03 17.51
N TRP A 154 6.58 -3.53 18.20
CA TRP A 154 5.26 -3.35 17.63
C TRP A 154 4.58 -2.07 18.16
N PRO A 155 3.70 -1.40 17.37
CA PRO A 155 2.82 -0.36 17.87
C PRO A 155 1.94 -0.89 19.00
N TYR A 156 1.63 -0.04 19.97
CA TYR A 156 0.77 -0.45 21.11
C TYR A 156 -0.66 -0.82 20.67
N GLY A 157 -1.14 -0.24 19.58
CA GLY A 157 -2.51 -0.37 19.11
C GLY A 157 -3.42 0.71 19.70
N GLY A 158 -4.73 0.43 19.83
CA GLY A 158 -5.67 1.37 20.44
C GLY A 158 -5.53 1.45 21.95
N THR A 159 -5.98 2.55 22.56
CA THR A 159 -5.98 2.70 24.01
C THR A 159 -7.36 3.02 24.54
N ILE A 160 -7.72 2.41 25.69
CA ILE A 160 -8.90 2.73 26.49
C ILE A 160 -8.55 3.53 27.75
N GLU A 161 -7.27 3.80 27.99
CA GLU A 161 -6.76 4.52 29.14
C GLU A 161 -7.16 5.99 29.07
N ALA A 162 -7.54 6.61 30.20
CA ALA A 162 -7.99 8.01 30.23
C ALA A 162 -6.87 8.98 29.84
N GLU A 163 -5.67 8.74 30.35
CA GLU A 163 -4.43 9.34 29.90
C GLU A 163 -3.95 8.57 28.68
N ASN A 164 -3.51 9.22 27.65
CA ASN A 164 -3.01 8.56 26.44
C ASN A 164 -1.47 8.63 26.39
N PRO A 165 -0.75 7.91 27.30
CA PRO A 165 0.71 7.90 27.26
C PRO A 165 1.18 7.21 25.99
N ARG A 166 2.31 7.67 25.44
CA ARG A 166 2.92 7.07 24.24
C ARG A 166 3.58 5.75 24.60
N TYR A 167 2.95 4.64 24.22
CA TYR A 167 3.44 3.30 24.49
C TYR A 167 3.91 2.57 23.23
N PHE A 168 4.89 1.68 23.42
CA PHE A 168 5.27 0.65 22.47
C PHE A 168 5.27 -0.71 23.16
N GLN A 169 5.13 -1.77 22.38
CA GLN A 169 5.12 -3.14 22.87
C GLN A 169 6.12 -4.01 22.10
N GLY A 170 6.65 -5.04 22.79
CA GLY A 170 7.51 -6.04 22.18
C GLY A 170 6.81 -7.39 22.11
N LEU A 171 6.62 -7.94 20.91
CA LEU A 171 6.21 -9.34 20.77
C LEU A 171 7.42 -10.22 21.04
N CYS A 172 7.26 -11.23 21.91
CA CYS A 172 8.39 -12.06 22.32
C CYS A 172 8.31 -13.45 21.69
N PHE A 173 9.47 -13.91 21.25
CA PHE A 173 9.68 -15.22 20.64
C PHE A 173 10.96 -15.85 21.18
N ALA A 174 11.14 -17.15 20.93
CA ALA A 174 12.41 -17.80 21.14
C ALA A 174 12.99 -18.26 19.79
N GLN A 175 14.27 -18.05 19.57
CA GLN A 175 14.98 -18.50 18.37
C GLN A 175 15.83 -19.75 18.69
N ASP A 176 15.70 -20.79 17.88
CA ASP A 176 16.54 -21.98 17.98
C ASP A 176 17.93 -21.68 17.42
N THR A 177 18.93 -21.62 18.29
CA THR A 177 20.32 -21.32 17.91
C THR A 177 21.18 -22.55 17.65
N ARG A 178 20.63 -23.76 17.87
CA ARG A 178 21.37 -25.04 17.75
C ARG A 178 21.79 -25.35 16.32
N ASN A 179 21.06 -24.84 15.32
CA ASN A 179 21.40 -24.98 13.92
C ASN A 179 22.47 -23.99 13.42
N GLY A 180 22.83 -22.99 14.26
CA GLY A 180 23.87 -22.00 13.96
C GLY A 180 23.51 -20.97 12.88
N ASN A 181 22.25 -20.95 12.39
CA ASN A 181 21.79 -19.99 11.39
C ASN A 181 21.02 -18.87 12.09
N PRO A 182 21.43 -17.59 11.93
CA PRO A 182 20.75 -16.44 12.52
C PRO A 182 19.36 -16.19 11.96
N ASP A 183 19.03 -16.74 10.77
CA ASP A 183 17.74 -16.57 10.09
C ASP A 183 16.74 -17.70 10.43
N SER A 184 17.06 -18.57 11.39
CA SER A 184 16.13 -19.60 11.88
C SER A 184 14.82 -18.96 12.36
N ASN A 185 13.69 -19.56 11.95
CA ASN A 185 12.35 -19.00 12.17
C ASN A 185 11.96 -18.94 13.64
N PHE A 186 12.13 -17.80 14.29
CA PHE A 186 11.74 -17.59 15.68
C PHE A 186 10.22 -17.52 15.89
N TYR A 187 9.41 -17.21 14.88
CA TYR A 187 7.95 -17.21 15.02
C TYR A 187 7.38 -18.61 15.30
N ALA A 188 8.16 -19.67 15.08
CA ALA A 188 7.79 -21.03 15.45
C ALA A 188 7.75 -21.25 16.98
N TYR A 189 8.26 -20.30 17.76
CA TYR A 189 8.41 -20.40 19.21
C TYR A 189 7.91 -19.14 19.93
N PRO A 190 6.60 -18.82 19.84
CA PRO A 190 6.05 -17.62 20.46
C PRO A 190 6.04 -17.72 21.99
N LEU A 191 6.40 -16.63 22.67
CA LEU A 191 6.42 -16.53 24.11
C LEU A 191 5.20 -15.74 24.63
N PRO A 192 4.56 -16.15 25.74
CA PRO A 192 3.32 -15.56 26.24
C PRO A 192 3.55 -14.32 27.10
N ILE A 193 4.47 -13.44 26.73
CA ILE A 193 4.77 -12.20 27.45
C ILE A 193 4.98 -11.04 26.46
N ILE A 194 4.52 -9.86 26.84
CA ILE A 194 4.69 -8.63 26.06
C ILE A 194 5.19 -7.52 26.99
N PRO A 195 6.46 -7.07 26.89
CA PRO A 195 6.93 -5.86 27.56
C PRO A 195 6.27 -4.62 26.96
N ILE A 196 5.84 -3.68 27.81
CA ILE A 196 5.29 -2.39 27.42
C ILE A 196 6.24 -1.31 27.90
N MET A 197 6.74 -0.50 26.94
CA MET A 197 7.61 0.64 27.20
C MET A 197 6.81 1.94 27.13
N ASP A 198 7.02 2.81 28.11
CA ASP A 198 6.66 4.22 27.98
C ASP A 198 7.76 4.94 27.20
N ALA A 199 7.41 5.48 26.02
CA ALA A 199 8.37 6.16 25.14
C ALA A 199 8.92 7.48 25.72
N THR A 200 8.21 8.08 26.68
CA THR A 200 8.65 9.30 27.35
C THR A 200 9.75 9.01 28.38
N THR A 201 9.54 8.00 29.22
CA THR A 201 10.52 7.61 30.25
C THR A 201 11.57 6.63 29.73
N ARG A 202 11.28 5.95 28.62
CA ARG A 202 12.09 4.86 28.03
C ARG A 202 12.28 3.67 28.99
N GLU A 203 11.28 3.43 29.82
CA GLU A 203 11.25 2.36 30.80
C GLU A 203 10.14 1.35 30.52
N ILE A 204 10.38 0.10 30.84
CA ILE A 204 9.34 -0.94 30.82
C ILE A 204 8.42 -0.73 32.02
N VAL A 205 7.18 -0.33 31.76
CA VAL A 205 6.19 0.00 32.78
C VAL A 205 5.38 -1.21 33.27
N ARG A 206 5.30 -2.25 32.44
CA ARG A 206 4.65 -3.54 32.79
C ARG A 206 5.03 -4.63 31.79
N ILE A 207 4.78 -5.88 32.21
CA ILE A 207 4.83 -7.07 31.35
C ILE A 207 3.40 -7.62 31.27
N ASP A 208 2.80 -7.56 30.08
CA ASP A 208 1.51 -8.20 29.84
C ASP A 208 1.73 -9.70 29.67
N LYS A 209 1.05 -10.53 30.44
CA LYS A 209 1.07 -11.99 30.34
C LYS A 209 -0.12 -12.44 29.49
N LEU A 210 0.12 -13.31 28.51
CA LEU A 210 -0.89 -13.71 27.54
C LEU A 210 -1.61 -14.99 28.00
N ALA A 211 -2.89 -15.10 27.64
CA ALA A 211 -3.66 -16.32 27.82
C ALA A 211 -3.23 -17.37 26.78
N THR A 212 -2.98 -18.61 27.20
CA THR A 212 -2.49 -19.71 26.35
C THR A 212 -3.43 -20.92 26.26
N GLY A 213 -4.48 -21.00 27.12
CA GLY A 213 -5.43 -22.13 27.18
C GLY A 213 -6.50 -22.13 26.08
N GLY A 214 -6.48 -21.20 25.16
CA GLY A 214 -7.42 -21.12 24.04
C GLY A 214 -8.86 -20.84 24.51
N ILE A 215 -9.83 -21.67 24.11
CA ILE A 215 -11.25 -21.48 24.48
C ILE A 215 -11.53 -21.69 25.99
N GLU A 216 -10.59 -22.25 26.71
CA GLU A 216 -10.74 -22.49 28.18
C GLU A 216 -10.34 -21.23 28.96
N ASP A 217 -9.70 -20.25 28.34
CA ASP A 217 -9.32 -19.01 29.01
C ASP A 217 -10.46 -17.98 28.98
N GLY A 218 -10.52 -17.16 30.03
CA GLY A 218 -11.35 -15.96 30.03
C GLY A 218 -10.73 -14.82 29.25
N PHE A 219 -11.38 -13.63 29.28
CA PHE A 219 -10.88 -12.40 28.58
C PHE A 219 -9.65 -11.77 29.23
N LYS A 220 -9.29 -12.20 30.43
CA LYS A 220 -8.07 -11.82 31.13
C LYS A 220 -7.03 -12.93 30.98
N VAL A 221 -5.89 -12.76 31.63
CA VAL A 221 -4.85 -13.79 31.68
C VAL A 221 -5.44 -15.13 32.21
N GLY A 222 -5.30 -16.15 31.38
CA GLY A 222 -5.71 -17.54 31.70
C GLY A 222 -4.54 -18.40 32.18
N SER A 223 -4.67 -19.71 31.97
CA SER A 223 -3.62 -20.67 32.28
C SER A 223 -2.39 -20.47 31.41
N GLN A 224 -1.21 -20.65 32.00
CA GLN A 224 0.06 -20.65 31.27
C GLN A 224 0.84 -21.92 31.62
N VAL A 225 1.33 -22.61 30.60
CA VAL A 225 2.19 -23.78 30.75
C VAL A 225 3.65 -23.36 30.75
N LYS A 226 4.43 -23.80 31.77
CA LYS A 226 5.84 -23.38 31.91
C LYS A 226 6.76 -23.89 30.80
N ASP A 227 6.51 -25.12 30.33
CA ASP A 227 7.35 -25.80 29.35
C ASP A 227 6.74 -25.69 27.93
N LEU A 228 6.22 -24.53 27.58
CA LEU A 228 5.50 -24.28 26.32
C LEU A 228 6.32 -24.66 25.10
N LEU A 229 7.61 -24.29 25.05
CA LEU A 229 8.49 -24.56 23.93
C LEU A 229 8.76 -26.04 23.66
N ALA A 230 8.58 -26.91 24.67
CA ALA A 230 8.74 -28.36 24.53
C ALA A 230 7.73 -28.98 23.54
N HIS A 231 6.62 -28.29 23.27
CA HIS A 231 5.58 -28.72 22.34
C HIS A 231 5.71 -28.08 20.95
N CYS A 232 6.49 -27.01 20.82
CA CYS A 232 6.71 -26.33 19.55
C CYS A 232 7.62 -27.17 18.62
N LYS A 233 7.45 -26.96 17.32
CA LYS A 233 8.28 -27.60 16.29
C LYS A 233 8.91 -26.53 15.40
N SER A 234 10.16 -26.79 14.97
CA SER A 234 10.78 -25.99 13.94
C SER A 234 9.92 -25.96 12.68
N ALA A 235 9.82 -24.79 12.07
CA ALA A 235 9.11 -24.57 10.82
C ALA A 235 9.90 -23.53 10.03
N GLU A 236 10.87 -24.01 9.29
CA GLU A 236 11.85 -23.17 8.58
C GLU A 236 11.38 -22.77 7.20
N TYR A 237 11.83 -21.59 6.74
CA TYR A 237 11.60 -21.07 5.39
C TYR A 237 12.91 -20.77 4.64
N VAL A 238 14.01 -20.68 5.37
CA VAL A 238 15.35 -20.45 4.80
C VAL A 238 15.81 -21.71 4.04
N PRO A 239 16.22 -21.61 2.77
CA PRO A 239 16.53 -22.78 1.94
C PRO A 239 17.50 -23.79 2.57
N GLU A 240 18.52 -23.29 3.30
CA GLU A 240 19.55 -24.10 3.96
C GLU A 240 19.01 -24.91 5.15
N LEU A 241 17.88 -24.48 5.73
CA LEU A 241 17.28 -25.12 6.90
C LEU A 241 16.09 -26.01 6.55
N LEU A 242 15.69 -26.09 5.27
CA LEU A 242 14.59 -26.94 4.86
C LEU A 242 14.99 -28.42 4.97
N GLU A 243 14.27 -29.21 5.76
CA GLU A 243 14.51 -30.63 5.98
C GLU A 243 14.61 -31.43 4.66
N LYS A 244 13.77 -31.12 3.68
CA LYS A 244 13.71 -31.78 2.37
C LYS A 244 14.44 -31.02 1.26
N GLY A 245 15.06 -29.86 1.59
CA GLY A 245 15.64 -28.96 0.60
C GLY A 245 14.61 -28.35 -0.35
N VAL A 246 15.09 -27.61 -1.35
CA VAL A 246 14.27 -26.98 -2.39
C VAL A 246 14.00 -27.94 -3.56
N ARG A 247 12.95 -27.66 -4.33
CA ARG A 247 12.62 -28.44 -5.56
C ARG A 247 13.76 -28.34 -6.58
N GLN A 248 14.02 -29.44 -7.27
CA GLN A 248 15.08 -29.56 -8.28
C GLN A 248 14.54 -29.69 -9.71
N ASP A 249 13.22 -29.72 -9.89
CA ASP A 249 12.55 -29.94 -11.18
C ASP A 249 12.16 -28.66 -11.90
N MET A 250 12.43 -27.49 -11.29
CA MET A 250 12.15 -26.18 -11.88
C MET A 250 13.26 -25.77 -12.86
N LYS A 251 12.86 -25.23 -14.02
CA LYS A 251 13.75 -24.61 -15.00
C LYS A 251 13.54 -23.10 -15.01
N PRO A 252 14.60 -22.30 -15.21
CA PRO A 252 14.50 -20.85 -15.18
C PRO A 252 13.64 -20.31 -16.33
N ILE A 253 12.87 -19.25 -16.04
CA ILE A 253 12.19 -18.39 -17.01
C ILE A 253 12.92 -17.05 -17.02
N ASN A 254 13.35 -16.61 -18.21
CA ASN A 254 14.04 -15.33 -18.37
C ASN A 254 13.12 -14.32 -19.06
N VAL A 255 13.09 -13.08 -18.56
CA VAL A 255 12.44 -11.93 -19.19
C VAL A 255 13.53 -11.08 -19.84
N ILE A 256 13.51 -10.99 -21.17
CA ILE A 256 14.56 -10.33 -21.96
C ILE A 256 13.93 -9.34 -22.95
N GLN A 257 14.46 -8.12 -22.98
CA GLN A 257 14.15 -7.07 -23.95
C GLN A 257 15.45 -6.69 -24.70
N PRO A 258 15.76 -7.38 -25.83
CA PRO A 258 17.06 -7.23 -26.50
C PRO A 258 17.34 -5.81 -27.01
N ASP A 259 16.27 -5.08 -27.40
CA ASP A 259 16.34 -3.72 -27.92
C ASP A 259 16.15 -2.65 -26.84
N GLY A 260 16.12 -3.05 -25.55
CA GLY A 260 15.87 -2.19 -24.42
C GLY A 260 14.38 -1.98 -24.13
N PRO A 261 14.05 -1.13 -23.13
CA PRO A 261 12.68 -0.86 -22.74
C PRO A 261 12.02 0.14 -23.70
N SER A 262 10.67 0.09 -23.77
CA SER A 262 9.88 1.05 -24.56
C SER A 262 9.54 2.31 -23.78
N PHE A 263 9.90 2.40 -22.49
CA PHE A 263 9.72 3.61 -21.67
C PHE A 263 10.97 4.48 -21.66
N SER A 264 10.77 5.75 -21.34
CA SER A 264 11.84 6.68 -20.99
C SER A 264 11.53 7.42 -19.68
N VAL A 265 12.58 7.81 -18.96
CA VAL A 265 12.46 8.63 -17.76
C VAL A 265 13.25 9.91 -17.94
N LYS A 266 12.59 11.06 -17.76
CA LYS A 266 13.16 12.39 -17.84
C LYS A 266 13.05 13.08 -16.49
N ASP A 267 13.91 14.05 -16.22
CA ASP A 267 13.89 14.88 -15.00
C ASP A 267 13.70 14.05 -13.73
N GLU A 268 14.34 12.86 -13.68
CA GLU A 268 14.36 11.90 -12.59
C GLU A 268 12.99 11.27 -12.20
N SER A 269 11.87 11.85 -12.62
CA SER A 269 10.53 11.41 -12.20
C SER A 269 9.50 11.30 -13.32
N LEU A 270 9.71 11.99 -14.47
CA LEU A 270 8.77 11.99 -15.59
C LEU A 270 8.93 10.73 -16.42
N VAL A 271 7.93 9.90 -16.42
CA VAL A 271 7.85 8.65 -17.19
C VAL A 271 7.02 8.88 -18.45
N GLU A 272 7.56 8.46 -19.59
CA GLU A 272 6.84 8.39 -20.85
C GLU A 272 6.91 6.96 -21.38
N TRP A 273 5.74 6.41 -21.75
CA TRP A 273 5.62 5.07 -22.32
C TRP A 273 4.46 5.00 -23.31
N GLN A 274 4.79 4.86 -24.57
CA GLN A 274 3.79 4.85 -25.65
C GLN A 274 2.88 6.13 -25.61
N LYS A 275 1.60 5.97 -25.23
CA LYS A 275 0.65 7.07 -25.07
C LYS A 275 0.56 7.62 -23.65
N TRP A 276 1.21 6.96 -22.68
CA TRP A 276 1.22 7.39 -21.30
C TRP A 276 2.30 8.40 -20.98
N ARG A 277 1.97 9.35 -20.13
CA ARG A 277 2.88 10.29 -19.50
C ARG A 277 2.41 10.52 -18.06
N PHE A 278 3.30 10.36 -17.09
CA PHE A 278 3.03 10.60 -15.67
C PHE A 278 4.32 10.83 -14.90
N ARG A 279 4.20 11.31 -13.66
CA ARG A 279 5.34 11.46 -12.76
C ARG A 279 5.27 10.47 -11.60
N VAL A 280 6.42 9.92 -11.25
CA VAL A 280 6.60 9.06 -10.07
C VAL A 280 7.13 9.91 -8.92
N GLY A 281 6.43 9.89 -7.79
CA GLY A 281 6.85 10.49 -6.53
C GLY A 281 7.11 9.43 -5.48
N PHE A 282 7.78 9.86 -4.40
CA PHE A 282 7.99 9.03 -3.21
C PHE A 282 7.96 9.91 -1.97
N ASN A 283 7.28 9.46 -0.94
CA ASN A 283 7.33 10.09 0.38
C ASN A 283 7.34 9.04 1.49
N HIS A 284 7.78 9.44 2.67
CA HIS A 284 7.93 8.56 3.83
C HIS A 284 6.63 7.90 4.29
N ARG A 285 5.47 8.55 4.06
CA ARG A 285 4.14 8.09 4.54
C ARG A 285 3.49 7.09 3.60
N GLU A 286 3.42 7.40 2.30
CA GLU A 286 2.67 6.63 1.30
C GLU A 286 3.56 5.68 0.48
N GLY A 287 4.89 5.86 0.52
CA GLY A 287 5.79 5.19 -0.41
C GLY A 287 5.68 5.79 -1.81
N ALA A 288 5.49 4.97 -2.84
CA ALA A 288 5.35 5.44 -4.22
C ALA A 288 4.01 6.12 -4.46
N THR A 289 4.04 7.27 -5.13
CA THR A 289 2.88 8.05 -5.56
C THR A 289 2.95 8.35 -7.04
N ILE A 290 1.81 8.44 -7.70
CA ILE A 290 1.70 8.75 -9.13
C ILE A 290 1.00 10.09 -9.29
N HIS A 291 1.55 10.96 -10.14
CA HIS A 291 1.05 12.32 -10.35
C HIS A 291 0.95 12.65 -11.83
N ASP A 292 0.07 13.59 -12.16
CA ASP A 292 -0.04 14.21 -13.50
C ASP A 292 -0.13 13.15 -14.61
N VAL A 293 -1.14 12.29 -14.51
CA VAL A 293 -1.34 11.14 -15.41
C VAL A 293 -2.08 11.56 -16.66
N TRP A 294 -1.45 11.35 -17.82
CA TRP A 294 -1.99 11.65 -19.14
C TRP A 294 -1.91 10.43 -20.03
N TYR A 295 -2.90 10.30 -20.90
CA TYR A 295 -2.93 9.31 -21.98
C TYR A 295 -3.30 9.97 -23.30
N ASP A 296 -2.46 9.84 -24.32
CA ASP A 296 -2.63 10.39 -25.68
C ASP A 296 -2.96 11.90 -25.66
N GLY A 297 -2.21 12.67 -24.86
CA GLY A 297 -2.36 14.13 -24.73
C GLY A 297 -3.61 14.59 -23.96
N ARG A 298 -4.30 13.69 -23.25
CA ARG A 298 -5.47 14.00 -22.41
C ARG A 298 -5.21 13.66 -20.97
N SER A 299 -5.60 14.53 -20.05
CA SER A 299 -5.46 14.29 -18.61
C SER A 299 -6.44 13.22 -18.11
N VAL A 300 -5.98 12.37 -17.20
CA VAL A 300 -6.72 11.25 -16.62
C VAL A 300 -6.80 11.37 -15.10
N LEU A 301 -5.65 11.45 -14.42
CA LEU A 301 -5.60 11.59 -12.95
C LEU A 301 -4.63 12.71 -12.58
N TYR A 302 -4.98 13.45 -11.54
CA TYR A 302 -4.08 14.40 -10.89
C TYR A 302 -3.10 13.68 -9.95
N ARG A 303 -3.63 12.75 -9.13
CA ARG A 303 -2.85 12.00 -8.15
C ARG A 303 -3.47 10.62 -7.89
N LEU A 304 -2.63 9.61 -7.69
CA LEU A 304 -3.02 8.24 -7.31
C LEU A 304 -2.03 7.71 -6.27
N SER A 305 -2.52 7.14 -5.18
CA SER A 305 -1.69 6.53 -4.15
C SER A 305 -2.45 5.47 -3.35
N ILE A 306 -1.70 4.55 -2.72
CA ILE A 306 -2.21 3.84 -1.55
C ILE A 306 -2.16 4.82 -0.39
N SER A 307 -3.30 5.15 0.16
CA SER A 307 -3.42 6.21 1.16
C SER A 307 -3.26 5.72 2.59
N GLU A 308 -3.76 4.53 2.89
CA GLU A 308 -3.70 3.94 4.22
C GLU A 308 -3.95 2.43 4.18
N MET A 309 -3.48 1.72 5.20
CA MET A 309 -3.95 0.38 5.52
C MET A 309 -4.05 0.19 7.02
N THR A 310 -5.00 -0.64 7.45
CA THR A 310 -5.12 -1.05 8.85
C THR A 310 -5.23 -2.56 8.99
N VAL A 311 -4.63 -3.09 10.05
CA VAL A 311 -4.63 -4.53 10.36
C VAL A 311 -5.22 -4.74 11.76
N PRO A 312 -6.56 -4.83 11.88
CA PRO A 312 -7.24 -5.16 13.14
C PRO A 312 -7.22 -6.66 13.38
N TYR A 313 -6.94 -7.06 14.61
CA TYR A 313 -6.94 -8.45 15.07
C TYR A 313 -8.23 -8.81 15.79
N ALA A 314 -8.77 -9.99 15.50
CA ALA A 314 -10.08 -10.45 15.99
C ALA A 314 -9.94 -11.34 17.24
N ASP A 315 -9.26 -10.83 18.27
CA ASP A 315 -9.06 -11.55 19.53
C ASP A 315 -9.52 -10.67 20.72
N ALA A 316 -10.60 -11.08 21.37
CA ALA A 316 -11.21 -10.32 22.46
C ALA A 316 -10.43 -10.42 23.78
N ARG A 317 -9.44 -11.31 23.89
CA ARG A 317 -8.65 -11.49 25.11
C ARG A 317 -7.66 -10.35 25.32
N SER A 318 -7.39 -10.01 26.59
CA SER A 318 -6.35 -9.05 26.93
C SER A 318 -4.95 -9.65 26.68
N PRO A 319 -4.00 -8.91 26.08
CA PRO A 319 -4.10 -7.52 25.58
C PRO A 319 -4.49 -7.41 24.11
N PHE A 320 -4.89 -8.47 23.44
CA PHE A 320 -5.09 -8.52 22.00
C PHE A 320 -6.25 -7.66 21.50
N PHE A 321 -7.24 -7.33 22.33
CA PHE A 321 -8.37 -6.48 21.96
C PHE A 321 -7.95 -5.12 21.42
N ARG A 322 -6.73 -4.63 21.79
CA ARG A 322 -6.18 -3.35 21.30
C ARG A 322 -5.27 -3.51 20.08
N LYS A 323 -4.91 -4.73 19.70
CA LYS A 323 -3.95 -5.01 18.63
C LYS A 323 -4.53 -4.60 17.28
N GLN A 324 -4.04 -3.49 16.75
CA GLN A 324 -4.38 -2.93 15.45
C GLN A 324 -3.26 -2.01 15.00
N ALA A 325 -2.72 -2.23 13.82
CA ALA A 325 -1.73 -1.38 13.18
C ALA A 325 -2.38 -0.51 12.10
N PHE A 326 -1.79 0.65 11.85
CA PHE A 326 -2.01 1.49 10.68
C PHE A 326 -0.65 1.64 10.00
N ASP A 327 -0.34 0.76 9.08
CA ASP A 327 1.03 0.58 8.62
C ASP A 327 1.59 1.78 7.87
N PHE A 328 0.72 2.55 7.21
CA PHE A 328 1.08 3.83 6.59
C PHE A 328 1.15 4.95 7.64
N GLY A 329 0.15 5.05 8.50
CA GLY A 329 0.05 6.13 9.47
C GLY A 329 0.95 5.99 10.68
N ASP A 330 1.10 4.77 11.19
CA ASP A 330 1.92 4.50 12.38
C ASP A 330 3.42 4.53 12.05
N GLY A 331 3.84 3.85 10.97
CA GLY A 331 5.25 3.70 10.61
C GLY A 331 5.68 4.47 9.36
N GLY A 332 4.78 4.54 8.39
CA GLY A 332 5.06 5.08 7.06
C GLY A 332 5.54 4.02 6.07
N ALA A 333 4.78 3.82 5.00
CA ALA A 333 5.14 2.85 3.96
C ALA A 333 6.49 3.16 3.31
N GLY A 334 6.81 4.45 3.10
CA GLY A 334 8.10 4.84 2.56
C GLY A 334 9.26 4.62 3.52
N ASN A 335 9.05 4.78 4.84
CA ASN A 335 10.08 4.46 5.83
C ASN A 335 10.38 2.95 5.88
N CYS A 336 9.38 2.12 5.58
CA CYS A 336 9.47 0.66 5.59
C CYS A 336 9.74 0.07 4.19
N ALA A 337 9.97 0.91 3.17
CA ALA A 337 10.22 0.46 1.81
C ALA A 337 11.56 -0.28 1.68
N ASN A 338 11.53 -1.40 0.97
CA ASN A 338 12.70 -2.22 0.71
C ASN A 338 13.60 -1.59 -0.35
N ASN A 339 14.89 -1.81 -0.22
CA ASN A 339 15.85 -1.59 -1.30
C ASN A 339 15.79 -2.79 -2.24
N LEU A 340 15.15 -2.63 -3.38
CA LEU A 340 14.81 -3.72 -4.29
C LEU A 340 16.03 -4.32 -4.97
N GLU A 341 16.01 -5.64 -5.14
CA GLU A 341 17.09 -6.42 -5.73
C GLU A 341 16.77 -6.83 -7.17
N LEU A 342 17.73 -6.61 -8.07
CA LEU A 342 17.60 -6.88 -9.48
C LEU A 342 17.50 -8.40 -9.78
N GLY A 343 16.45 -8.78 -10.51
CA GLY A 343 16.24 -10.15 -10.93
C GLY A 343 15.58 -11.05 -9.88
N CYS A 344 15.28 -10.48 -8.70
CA CYS A 344 14.54 -11.12 -7.61
C CYS A 344 13.19 -10.43 -7.42
N ASP A 345 13.18 -9.15 -7.01
CA ASP A 345 11.96 -8.40 -6.75
C ASP A 345 11.28 -7.92 -8.03
N CYS A 346 12.03 -7.75 -9.12
CA CYS A 346 11.52 -7.36 -10.43
C CYS A 346 12.34 -7.96 -11.58
N LEU A 347 11.66 -8.23 -12.70
CA LEU A 347 12.22 -8.92 -13.84
C LEU A 347 12.22 -8.06 -15.10
N GLY A 348 13.21 -8.24 -15.97
CA GLY A 348 13.34 -7.56 -17.26
C GLY A 348 14.36 -6.43 -17.24
N VAL A 349 14.11 -5.36 -18.00
CA VAL A 349 14.95 -4.16 -18.02
C VAL A 349 14.36 -3.14 -17.04
N ILE A 350 15.09 -2.85 -15.97
CA ILE A 350 14.59 -2.14 -14.80
C ILE A 350 15.17 -0.73 -14.71
N LYS A 351 14.33 0.25 -14.40
CA LYS A 351 14.73 1.55 -13.86
C LYS A 351 14.33 1.62 -12.40
N TYR A 352 15.28 1.89 -11.53
CA TYR A 352 15.00 2.16 -10.12
C TYR A 352 14.87 3.65 -9.85
N PHE A 353 14.05 4.00 -8.83
CA PHE A 353 14.00 5.32 -8.21
C PHE A 353 14.41 5.20 -6.75
N ASP A 354 15.09 6.22 -6.28
CA ASP A 354 15.57 6.30 -4.90
C ASP A 354 14.58 7.09 -4.05
N GLY A 355 14.58 6.79 -2.76
CA GLY A 355 13.89 7.56 -1.74
C GLY A 355 14.87 8.26 -0.80
N THR A 356 14.34 8.88 0.24
CA THR A 356 15.13 9.49 1.31
C THR A 356 14.67 8.99 2.67
N LYS A 357 15.60 8.92 3.63
CA LYS A 357 15.35 8.62 5.04
C LYS A 357 15.87 9.75 5.90
N THR A 358 15.13 10.08 6.96
CA THR A 358 15.51 11.11 7.95
C THR A 358 15.94 10.43 9.23
N GLU A 359 17.16 10.75 9.70
CA GLU A 359 17.67 10.32 10.98
C GLU A 359 17.23 11.28 12.11
N SER A 360 17.27 10.83 13.36
CA SER A 360 16.84 11.63 14.53
C SER A 360 17.60 12.94 14.70
N ASN A 361 18.85 13.02 14.25
CA ASN A 361 19.63 14.25 14.22
C ASN A 361 19.30 15.19 13.03
N GLY A 362 18.32 14.82 12.20
CA GLY A 362 17.93 15.54 11.00
C GLY A 362 18.83 15.32 9.78
N THR A 363 19.79 14.40 9.84
CA THR A 363 20.53 13.97 8.65
C THR A 363 19.59 13.23 7.71
N VAL A 364 19.62 13.61 6.45
CA VAL A 364 18.85 12.93 5.40
C VAL A 364 19.81 12.16 4.51
N SER A 365 19.53 10.89 4.31
CA SER A 365 20.29 9.99 3.45
C SER A 365 19.44 9.43 2.32
N VAL A 366 20.08 9.05 1.23
CA VAL A 366 19.42 8.38 0.10
C VAL A 366 19.17 6.92 0.46
N SER A 367 17.93 6.47 0.25
CA SER A 367 17.56 5.05 0.27
C SER A 367 17.46 4.57 -1.19
N PRO A 368 18.43 3.78 -1.70
CA PRO A 368 18.46 3.42 -3.11
C PRO A 368 17.40 2.39 -3.46
N ASN A 369 16.95 2.40 -4.73
CA ASN A 369 16.11 1.35 -5.32
C ASN A 369 14.80 1.07 -4.56
N VAL A 370 14.11 2.10 -4.06
CA VAL A 370 12.85 1.88 -3.31
C VAL A 370 11.64 1.66 -4.22
N ILE A 371 11.74 2.04 -5.49
CA ILE A 371 10.71 1.81 -6.52
C ILE A 371 11.37 1.22 -7.75
N CYS A 372 10.76 0.22 -8.39
CA CYS A 372 11.15 -0.24 -9.72
C CYS A 372 10.09 0.10 -10.78
N LEU A 373 10.57 0.39 -11.98
CA LEU A 373 9.80 0.60 -13.19
C LEU A 373 10.25 -0.43 -14.23
N HIS A 374 9.30 -1.20 -14.77
CA HIS A 374 9.57 -2.22 -15.79
C HIS A 374 8.35 -2.50 -16.65
N GLU A 375 8.57 -3.18 -17.78
CA GLU A 375 7.49 -3.68 -18.62
C GLU A 375 7.25 -5.17 -18.34
N GLN A 376 5.98 -5.58 -18.38
CA GLN A 376 5.61 -6.98 -18.32
C GLN A 376 4.61 -7.37 -19.43
N ASP A 377 4.61 -8.63 -19.82
CA ASP A 377 3.62 -9.23 -20.71
C ASP A 377 2.55 -9.91 -19.86
N ASN A 378 1.28 -9.49 -20.01
CA ASN A 378 0.14 -10.03 -19.29
C ASN A 378 -0.86 -10.72 -20.25
N GLY A 379 -0.35 -11.49 -21.22
CA GLY A 379 -1.17 -12.32 -22.09
C GLY A 379 -1.69 -11.59 -23.34
N ILE A 380 -2.89 -11.91 -23.74
CA ILE A 380 -3.53 -11.35 -24.94
C ILE A 380 -4.26 -10.05 -24.61
N GLY A 381 -3.92 -8.96 -25.31
CA GLY A 381 -4.60 -7.69 -25.20
C GLY A 381 -5.95 -7.69 -25.89
N TRP A 382 -5.95 -7.96 -27.18
CA TRP A 382 -7.17 -8.24 -27.93
C TRP A 382 -6.90 -9.22 -29.07
N LYS A 383 -7.97 -9.90 -29.51
CA LYS A 383 -7.90 -10.89 -30.59
C LYS A 383 -9.22 -10.95 -31.32
N HIS A 384 -9.15 -11.04 -32.66
CA HIS A 384 -10.29 -11.40 -33.49
C HIS A 384 -9.85 -12.38 -34.59
N THR A 385 -10.63 -13.44 -34.79
CA THR A 385 -10.45 -14.37 -35.90
C THR A 385 -11.64 -14.22 -36.84
N ASN A 386 -11.38 -13.85 -38.09
CA ASN A 386 -12.40 -13.76 -39.12
C ASN A 386 -12.81 -15.19 -39.51
N TRP A 387 -14.01 -15.60 -39.17
CA TRP A 387 -14.49 -16.96 -39.42
C TRP A 387 -14.52 -17.35 -40.90
N ARG A 388 -14.72 -16.37 -41.80
CA ARG A 388 -14.80 -16.60 -43.24
C ARG A 388 -13.43 -16.84 -43.88
N THR A 389 -12.42 -16.14 -43.42
CA THR A 389 -11.06 -16.20 -44.01
C THR A 389 -10.09 -17.00 -43.15
N GLY A 390 -10.45 -17.33 -41.90
CA GLY A 390 -9.56 -17.98 -40.95
C GLY A 390 -8.44 -17.05 -40.42
N ARG A 391 -8.37 -15.79 -40.88
CA ARG A 391 -7.34 -14.85 -40.45
C ARG A 391 -7.58 -14.41 -38.99
N ALA A 392 -6.60 -14.66 -38.13
CA ALA A 392 -6.55 -14.12 -36.78
C ALA A 392 -5.63 -12.89 -36.70
N VAL A 393 -6.08 -11.86 -36.03
CA VAL A 393 -5.27 -10.71 -35.61
C VAL A 393 -5.24 -10.70 -34.09
N VAL A 394 -4.03 -10.59 -33.51
CA VAL A 394 -3.84 -10.67 -32.06
C VAL A 394 -2.73 -9.71 -31.64
N THR A 395 -2.91 -9.05 -30.50
CA THR A 395 -1.89 -8.24 -29.83
C THR A 395 -1.61 -8.76 -28.43
N ARG A 396 -0.39 -8.52 -27.94
CA ARG A 396 -0.06 -8.81 -26.55
C ARG A 396 -0.55 -7.69 -25.64
N HIS A 397 -0.98 -8.04 -24.44
CA HIS A 397 -1.27 -7.09 -23.36
C HIS A 397 0.03 -6.78 -22.64
N ARG A 398 0.60 -5.62 -22.94
CA ARG A 398 1.80 -5.13 -22.27
C ARG A 398 1.41 -4.08 -21.24
N GLU A 399 2.02 -4.16 -20.07
CA GLU A 399 1.83 -3.23 -18.97
C GLU A 399 3.17 -2.59 -18.60
N LEU A 400 3.12 -1.30 -18.26
CA LEU A 400 4.20 -0.60 -17.57
C LEU A 400 3.90 -0.60 -16.08
N VAL A 401 4.82 -1.12 -15.28
CA VAL A 401 4.63 -1.36 -13.84
C VAL A 401 5.54 -0.45 -13.03
N VAL A 402 4.97 0.30 -12.11
CA VAL A 402 5.66 1.02 -11.02
C VAL A 402 5.37 0.26 -9.74
N GLN A 403 6.39 -0.33 -9.13
CA GLN A 403 6.24 -1.22 -7.96
C GLN A 403 7.14 -0.81 -6.81
N PHE A 404 6.63 -0.94 -5.58
CA PHE A 404 7.42 -0.86 -4.35
C PHE A 404 6.98 -1.95 -3.38
N ILE A 405 7.87 -2.31 -2.45
CA ILE A 405 7.65 -3.37 -1.46
C ILE A 405 7.94 -2.81 -0.08
N ILE A 406 7.12 -3.17 0.89
CA ILE A 406 7.34 -2.80 2.28
C ILE A 406 7.38 -4.04 3.16
N THR A 407 8.29 -4.03 4.14
CA THR A 407 8.36 -5.02 5.22
C THR A 407 7.85 -4.40 6.51
N LEU A 408 6.84 -5.02 7.09
CA LEU A 408 6.21 -4.58 8.33
C LEU A 408 6.24 -5.71 9.35
N ALA A 409 7.36 -5.78 10.08
CA ALA A 409 7.67 -6.86 11.00
C ALA A 409 7.56 -8.24 10.29
N ASN A 410 6.47 -8.96 10.52
CA ASN A 410 6.24 -10.30 9.97
C ASN A 410 5.59 -10.32 8.58
N TYR A 411 5.04 -9.19 8.09
CA TYR A 411 4.34 -9.12 6.80
C TYR A 411 5.12 -8.41 5.72
N GLU A 412 4.89 -8.86 4.48
CA GLU A 412 5.40 -8.25 3.25
C GLU A 412 4.23 -7.80 2.39
N TYR A 413 4.26 -6.56 1.91
CA TYR A 413 3.26 -6.05 0.98
C TYR A 413 3.94 -5.51 -0.27
N ILE A 414 3.45 -5.95 -1.42
CA ILE A 414 3.89 -5.49 -2.73
C ILE A 414 2.76 -4.65 -3.32
N PHE A 415 3.05 -3.42 -3.67
CA PHE A 415 2.12 -2.50 -4.30
C PHE A 415 2.60 -2.16 -5.70
N ALA A 416 1.71 -2.24 -6.69
CA ALA A 416 2.04 -1.92 -8.06
C ALA A 416 0.95 -1.08 -8.73
N TYR A 417 1.40 -0.04 -9.44
CA TYR A 417 0.58 0.73 -10.38
C TYR A 417 0.94 0.27 -11.78
N LYS A 418 -0.03 -0.33 -12.48
CA LYS A 418 0.16 -0.91 -13.80
C LYS A 418 -0.63 -0.12 -14.84
N PHE A 419 0.03 0.33 -15.88
CA PHE A 419 -0.54 1.12 -16.97
C PHE A 419 -0.59 0.26 -18.22
N ASP A 420 -1.78 0.10 -18.82
CA ASP A 420 -1.93 -0.75 -20.00
C ASP A 420 -2.09 0.06 -21.30
N GLN A 421 -1.98 -0.63 -22.42
CA GLN A 421 -2.06 -0.04 -23.76
C GLN A 421 -3.47 0.41 -24.16
N SER A 422 -4.50 0.01 -23.41
CA SER A 422 -5.89 0.40 -23.64
C SER A 422 -6.34 1.61 -22.83
N GLY A 423 -5.39 2.27 -22.15
CA GLY A 423 -5.68 3.42 -21.28
C GLY A 423 -6.16 3.03 -19.90
N GLY A 424 -6.04 1.77 -19.51
CA GLY A 424 -6.39 1.27 -18.18
C GLY A 424 -5.25 1.45 -17.17
N ILE A 425 -5.61 1.62 -15.89
CA ILE A 425 -4.71 1.65 -14.75
C ILE A 425 -5.17 0.58 -13.78
N THR A 426 -4.27 -0.32 -13.40
CA THR A 426 -4.54 -1.32 -12.35
C THR A 426 -3.70 -1.01 -11.13
N VAL A 427 -4.33 -0.92 -9.96
CA VAL A 427 -3.65 -0.88 -8.68
C VAL A 427 -3.67 -2.29 -8.10
N GLU A 428 -2.51 -2.92 -8.05
CA GLU A 428 -2.34 -4.27 -7.51
C GLU A 428 -1.76 -4.19 -6.10
N THR A 429 -2.31 -4.98 -5.19
CA THR A 429 -1.81 -5.17 -3.84
C THR A 429 -1.58 -6.66 -3.61
N ARG A 430 -0.40 -7.03 -3.13
CA ARG A 430 -0.06 -8.40 -2.76
C ARG A 430 0.33 -8.43 -1.30
N ALA A 431 -0.19 -9.42 -0.56
CA ALA A 431 0.14 -9.66 0.83
C ALA A 431 0.76 -11.04 0.97
N THR A 432 1.90 -11.13 1.66
CA THR A 432 2.63 -12.36 1.99
C THR A 432 3.40 -12.15 3.29
N GLY A 433 4.35 -13.01 3.61
CA GLY A 433 5.14 -12.97 4.83
C GLY A 433 4.68 -14.00 5.86
N ILE A 434 5.03 -13.83 7.11
CA ILE A 434 4.70 -14.75 8.19
C ILE A 434 3.45 -14.25 8.90
N VAL A 435 2.44 -15.11 9.05
CA VAL A 435 1.21 -14.75 9.78
C VAL A 435 1.51 -14.41 11.25
N SER A 436 0.82 -13.42 11.80
CA SER A 436 0.99 -13.05 13.20
C SER A 436 0.51 -14.17 14.13
N VAL A 437 1.41 -14.63 14.98
CA VAL A 437 1.19 -15.80 15.84
C VAL A 437 1.36 -15.48 17.32
N VAL A 438 0.69 -16.28 18.14
CA VAL A 438 0.79 -16.25 19.60
C VAL A 438 0.86 -17.66 20.15
N SER A 439 1.26 -17.79 21.41
CA SER A 439 1.36 -19.07 22.09
C SER A 439 -0.01 -19.70 22.35
N ILE A 440 -0.08 -21.02 22.22
CA ILE A 440 -1.23 -21.83 22.66
C ILE A 440 -0.72 -23.12 23.32
N ASP A 441 -1.37 -23.55 24.42
CA ASP A 441 -1.02 -24.78 25.13
C ASP A 441 -1.27 -26.00 24.24
N ALA A 442 -0.50 -27.06 24.48
CA ALA A 442 -0.58 -28.29 23.70
C ALA A 442 -1.99 -28.88 23.69
N GLY A 443 -2.50 -29.18 22.48
CA GLY A 443 -3.81 -29.82 22.29
C GLY A 443 -5.00 -28.89 22.50
N LYS A 444 -4.80 -27.61 22.85
CA LYS A 444 -5.87 -26.62 22.96
C LYS A 444 -6.31 -26.09 21.61
N LYS A 445 -7.53 -25.54 21.57
CA LYS A 445 -8.13 -24.90 20.40
C LYS A 445 -8.55 -23.48 20.75
N SER A 446 -8.66 -22.61 19.76
CA SER A 446 -9.09 -21.22 19.93
C SER A 446 -10.16 -20.87 18.89
N GLU A 447 -11.11 -20.02 19.26
CA GLU A 447 -12.05 -19.36 18.33
C GLU A 447 -11.47 -18.09 17.70
N TYR A 448 -10.32 -17.61 18.22
CA TYR A 448 -9.65 -16.38 17.77
C TYR A 448 -8.61 -16.62 16.68
N GLY A 449 -8.51 -17.83 16.14
CA GLY A 449 -7.54 -18.18 15.11
C GLY A 449 -7.44 -19.68 14.88
N ASN A 450 -6.41 -20.07 14.13
CA ASN A 450 -6.12 -21.47 13.82
C ASN A 450 -4.75 -21.89 14.34
N VAL A 451 -4.64 -23.10 14.89
CA VAL A 451 -3.36 -23.69 15.27
C VAL A 451 -2.65 -24.17 14.01
N VAL A 452 -1.62 -23.45 13.60
CA VAL A 452 -0.86 -23.71 12.35
C VAL A 452 0.36 -24.60 12.56
N SER A 453 0.85 -24.66 13.81
CA SER A 453 1.91 -25.57 14.25
C SER A 453 1.69 -25.89 15.75
N PRO A 454 2.22 -26.99 16.27
CA PRO A 454 2.12 -27.27 17.71
C PRO A 454 2.66 -26.09 18.53
N GLY A 455 1.84 -25.59 19.47
CA GLY A 455 2.17 -24.42 20.30
C GLY A 455 1.99 -23.05 19.62
N VAL A 456 1.57 -23.00 18.35
CA VAL A 456 1.50 -21.78 17.55
C VAL A 456 0.07 -21.55 17.06
N LEU A 457 -0.55 -20.47 17.53
CA LEU A 457 -1.87 -20.00 17.13
C LEU A 457 -1.72 -18.78 16.21
N ALA A 458 -2.10 -18.90 14.95
CA ALA A 458 -2.24 -17.77 14.05
C ALA A 458 -3.59 -17.08 14.27
N GLN A 459 -3.59 -15.79 14.62
CA GLN A 459 -4.81 -15.05 14.97
C GLN A 459 -5.60 -14.65 13.73
N ASN A 460 -6.95 -14.70 13.80
CA ASN A 460 -7.81 -14.10 12.78
C ASN A 460 -7.60 -12.59 12.73
N HIS A 461 -7.53 -12.01 11.53
CA HIS A 461 -7.34 -10.58 11.34
C HIS A 461 -7.82 -10.15 9.96
N GLN A 462 -7.86 -8.87 9.73
CA GLN A 462 -8.13 -8.30 8.43
C GLN A 462 -6.98 -7.37 8.01
N HIS A 463 -6.74 -7.27 6.71
CA HIS A 463 -5.95 -6.20 6.11
C HIS A 463 -6.92 -5.35 5.30
N VAL A 464 -7.13 -4.11 5.66
CA VAL A 464 -8.01 -3.20 4.92
C VAL A 464 -7.19 -2.05 4.38
N PHE A 465 -7.14 -1.96 3.06
CA PHE A 465 -6.40 -0.96 2.30
C PHE A 465 -7.32 0.14 1.81
N CYS A 466 -6.78 1.31 1.52
CA CYS A 466 -7.49 2.41 0.87
C CYS A 466 -6.65 3.04 -0.22
N VAL A 467 -7.17 3.06 -1.44
CA VAL A 467 -6.59 3.75 -2.60
C VAL A 467 -7.24 5.11 -2.73
N ARG A 468 -6.44 6.19 -2.78
CA ARG A 468 -6.89 7.55 -3.08
C ARG A 468 -6.74 7.83 -4.57
N ILE A 469 -7.85 8.15 -5.23
CA ILE A 469 -7.95 8.45 -6.66
C ILE A 469 -8.40 9.90 -6.79
N ASP A 470 -7.56 10.75 -7.35
CA ASP A 470 -7.86 12.15 -7.62
C ASP A 470 -8.01 12.34 -9.14
N PRO A 471 -9.23 12.33 -9.66
CA PRO A 471 -9.46 12.39 -11.09
C PRO A 471 -9.09 13.76 -11.67
N ALA A 472 -8.62 13.74 -12.92
CA ALA A 472 -8.43 14.92 -13.76
C ALA A 472 -8.89 14.60 -15.20
N ILE A 473 -10.12 14.12 -15.32
CA ILE A 473 -10.70 13.67 -16.58
C ILE A 473 -10.94 14.86 -17.52
N ASP A 474 -9.98 15.10 -18.45
CA ASP A 474 -9.92 16.30 -19.27
C ASP A 474 -10.07 17.60 -18.44
N GLY A 475 -9.41 17.66 -17.30
CA GLY A 475 -9.42 18.76 -16.34
C GLY A 475 -10.02 18.36 -14.98
N HIS A 476 -10.02 19.28 -14.01
CA HIS A 476 -10.31 19.00 -12.60
C HIS A 476 -11.81 19.06 -12.23
N ALA A 477 -12.64 19.69 -13.08
CA ALA A 477 -14.09 19.77 -12.86
C ALA A 477 -14.74 18.40 -13.18
N ASN A 478 -14.76 17.51 -12.22
CA ASN A 478 -15.26 16.17 -12.38
C ASN A 478 -16.45 15.86 -11.44
N SER A 479 -17.26 14.90 -11.84
CA SER A 479 -18.40 14.39 -11.08
C SER A 479 -18.34 12.88 -10.96
N VAL A 480 -19.01 12.33 -9.95
CA VAL A 480 -19.09 10.88 -9.72
C VAL A 480 -20.50 10.39 -9.99
N LEU A 481 -20.61 9.33 -10.77
CA LEU A 481 -21.85 8.63 -11.04
C LEU A 481 -21.76 7.19 -10.52
N VAL A 482 -22.85 6.72 -9.93
CA VAL A 482 -23.08 5.30 -9.66
C VAL A 482 -23.87 4.73 -10.80
N GLU A 483 -23.34 3.71 -11.46
CA GLU A 483 -24.04 3.00 -12.55
C GLU A 483 -24.42 1.60 -12.09
N GLU A 484 -25.68 1.22 -12.29
CA GLU A 484 -26.23 -0.07 -11.90
C GLU A 484 -27.06 -0.68 -13.05
N SER A 485 -27.13 -2.00 -13.07
CA SER A 485 -27.93 -2.76 -14.04
C SER A 485 -29.07 -3.45 -13.31
N HIS A 486 -30.33 -3.17 -13.74
CA HIS A 486 -31.51 -3.69 -13.11
C HIS A 486 -32.42 -4.42 -14.13
N ALA A 487 -32.88 -5.62 -13.80
CA ALA A 487 -33.83 -6.32 -14.60
C ALA A 487 -35.16 -5.53 -14.64
N VAL A 488 -35.70 -5.32 -15.84
CA VAL A 488 -37.00 -4.70 -16.01
C VAL A 488 -38.06 -5.78 -15.85
N PRO A 489 -39.11 -5.57 -15.01
CA PRO A 489 -40.18 -6.52 -14.86
C PRO A 489 -40.84 -6.88 -16.21
N MET A 490 -41.19 -8.15 -16.39
CA MET A 490 -41.86 -8.60 -17.59
C MET A 490 -43.24 -7.94 -17.74
N SER A 491 -43.48 -7.29 -18.87
CA SER A 491 -44.75 -6.68 -19.22
C SER A 491 -44.89 -6.60 -20.73
N GLU A 492 -46.11 -6.60 -21.25
CA GLU A 492 -46.37 -6.49 -22.69
C GLU A 492 -45.80 -5.18 -23.27
N GLU A 493 -45.77 -4.10 -22.48
CA GLU A 493 -45.37 -2.77 -22.95
C GLU A 493 -43.86 -2.55 -22.98
N ARG A 494 -43.10 -3.06 -21.98
CA ARG A 494 -41.68 -2.75 -21.84
C ARG A 494 -40.78 -3.95 -21.99
N ASN A 495 -41.20 -5.13 -21.57
CA ASN A 495 -40.37 -6.32 -21.53
C ASN A 495 -41.19 -7.60 -21.80
N PRO A 496 -41.74 -7.77 -23.01
CA PRO A 496 -42.67 -8.88 -23.31
C PRO A 496 -42.01 -10.26 -23.22
N TYR A 497 -40.68 -10.33 -23.33
CA TYR A 497 -39.90 -11.59 -23.27
C TYR A 497 -39.12 -11.78 -21.99
N GLY A 498 -39.15 -10.81 -21.06
CA GLY A 498 -38.51 -10.91 -19.76
C GLY A 498 -36.96 -10.87 -19.78
N ASN A 499 -36.33 -10.48 -20.89
CA ASN A 499 -34.87 -10.49 -21.06
C ASN A 499 -34.23 -9.10 -21.05
N PHE A 500 -35.01 -8.05 -20.88
CA PHE A 500 -34.55 -6.67 -20.86
C PHE A 500 -34.07 -6.28 -19.46
N TYR A 501 -32.92 -5.65 -19.39
CA TYR A 501 -32.46 -4.90 -18.22
C TYR A 501 -32.09 -3.47 -18.61
N GLU A 502 -32.21 -2.56 -17.69
CA GLU A 502 -31.85 -1.16 -17.89
C GLU A 502 -30.58 -0.83 -17.08
N VAL A 503 -29.83 0.14 -17.59
CA VAL A 503 -28.65 0.69 -16.93
C VAL A 503 -29.01 2.06 -16.38
N VAL A 504 -29.00 2.18 -15.06
CA VAL A 504 -29.34 3.41 -14.34
C VAL A 504 -28.08 4.10 -13.87
N GLN A 505 -27.98 5.41 -14.06
CA GLN A 505 -26.89 6.24 -13.56
C GLN A 505 -27.43 7.24 -12.54
N THR A 506 -26.87 7.23 -11.35
CA THR A 506 -27.24 8.15 -10.27
C THR A 506 -26.04 9.04 -9.93
N PRO A 507 -26.16 10.37 -10.08
CA PRO A 507 -25.09 11.27 -9.70
C PRO A 507 -24.93 11.34 -8.17
N ILE A 508 -23.68 11.35 -7.72
CA ILE A 508 -23.33 11.64 -6.33
C ILE A 508 -23.25 13.16 -6.17
N THR A 509 -24.12 13.70 -5.35
CA THR A 509 -24.31 15.16 -5.21
C THR A 509 -23.73 15.74 -3.92
N LYS A 510 -23.30 14.89 -3.01
CA LYS A 510 -22.69 15.26 -1.72
C LYS A 510 -21.56 14.31 -1.37
N SER A 511 -20.62 14.79 -0.57
CA SER A 511 -19.64 13.93 0.09
C SER A 511 -20.35 12.84 0.88
N GLN A 512 -20.02 11.58 0.61
CA GLN A 512 -20.66 10.40 1.20
C GLN A 512 -19.84 9.12 0.95
N TRP A 513 -20.35 8.02 1.45
CA TRP A 513 -19.84 6.68 1.14
C TRP A 513 -20.88 5.85 0.38
N ILE A 514 -20.41 4.79 -0.26
CA ILE A 514 -21.24 3.79 -0.94
C ILE A 514 -20.55 2.42 -0.90
N ASP A 515 -21.35 1.35 -0.77
CA ASP A 515 -20.81 0.00 -0.76
C ASP A 515 -20.86 -0.68 -2.13
N ALA A 516 -20.05 -1.71 -2.32
CA ALA A 516 -20.13 -2.60 -3.46
C ALA A 516 -21.50 -3.27 -3.52
N ALA A 517 -22.03 -3.45 -4.73
CA ALA A 517 -23.28 -4.15 -4.96
C ALA A 517 -23.18 -5.04 -6.22
N PRO A 518 -22.50 -6.20 -6.09
CA PRO A 518 -22.27 -7.08 -7.24
C PRO A 518 -23.59 -7.60 -7.86
N GLN A 519 -24.66 -7.74 -7.06
CA GLN A 519 -26.00 -8.12 -7.54
C GLN A 519 -26.61 -7.10 -8.53
N HIS A 520 -26.13 -5.85 -8.53
CA HIS A 520 -26.54 -4.78 -9.45
C HIS A 520 -25.42 -4.39 -10.41
N ASN A 521 -24.32 -5.12 -10.43
CA ASN A 521 -23.11 -4.74 -11.20
C ASN A 521 -22.75 -3.27 -10.97
N ARG A 522 -22.74 -2.82 -9.70
CA ARG A 522 -22.45 -1.42 -9.34
C ARG A 522 -21.08 -1.02 -9.79
N VAL A 523 -21.00 0.07 -10.55
CA VAL A 523 -19.80 0.67 -11.09
C VAL A 523 -19.73 2.13 -10.63
N ILE A 524 -18.56 2.58 -10.25
CA ILE A 524 -18.28 3.98 -9.95
C ILE A 524 -17.63 4.60 -11.19
N LYS A 525 -18.24 5.68 -11.68
CA LYS A 525 -17.74 6.44 -12.82
C LYS A 525 -17.30 7.83 -12.39
N MET A 526 -16.09 8.20 -12.68
CA MET A 526 -15.56 9.55 -12.59
C MET A 526 -15.65 10.16 -13.98
N VAL A 527 -16.43 11.23 -14.14
CA VAL A 527 -16.75 11.81 -15.44
C VAL A 527 -16.51 13.30 -15.48
N ASN A 528 -16.21 13.81 -16.66
CA ASN A 528 -16.23 15.25 -16.92
C ASN A 528 -17.64 15.65 -17.39
N PRO A 529 -18.42 16.40 -16.59
CA PRO A 529 -19.79 16.77 -16.95
C PRO A 529 -19.87 17.73 -18.14
N ASN A 530 -18.78 18.43 -18.43
CA ASN A 530 -18.71 19.46 -19.47
C ASN A 530 -18.22 18.91 -20.82
N LYS A 531 -17.80 17.63 -20.90
CA LYS A 531 -17.27 17.02 -22.11
C LYS A 531 -17.96 15.70 -22.42
N LYS A 532 -18.44 15.58 -23.64
CA LYS A 532 -19.16 14.39 -24.11
C LYS A 532 -18.36 13.67 -25.19
N ASN A 533 -18.46 12.36 -25.19
CA ASN A 533 -18.02 11.52 -26.29
C ASN A 533 -18.87 11.84 -27.53
N THR A 534 -18.22 12.06 -28.66
CA THR A 534 -18.87 12.50 -29.92
C THR A 534 -19.75 11.41 -30.52
N ILE A 535 -19.49 10.14 -30.22
CA ILE A 535 -20.23 8.99 -30.76
C ILE A 535 -21.39 8.61 -29.85
N SER A 536 -21.12 8.39 -28.54
CA SER A 536 -22.16 7.91 -27.60
C SER A 536 -23.00 9.04 -27.02
N GLY A 537 -22.54 10.28 -27.07
CA GLY A 537 -23.18 11.43 -26.42
C GLY A 537 -23.12 11.41 -24.89
N LYS A 538 -22.49 10.39 -24.28
CA LYS A 538 -22.28 10.29 -22.84
C LYS A 538 -21.10 11.12 -22.39
N ASN A 539 -21.06 11.49 -21.12
CA ASN A 539 -19.90 12.17 -20.53
C ASN A 539 -18.67 11.28 -20.62
N VAL A 540 -17.54 11.86 -21.01
CA VAL A 540 -16.25 11.17 -21.01
C VAL A 540 -15.81 10.87 -19.59
N GLY A 541 -15.23 9.69 -19.35
CA GLY A 541 -14.88 9.29 -17.99
C GLY A 541 -13.99 8.08 -17.88
N TYR A 542 -13.72 7.73 -16.64
CA TYR A 542 -13.09 6.48 -16.20
C TYR A 542 -13.99 5.81 -15.18
N LYS A 543 -13.90 4.48 -15.08
CA LYS A 543 -14.73 3.70 -14.17
C LYS A 543 -13.94 2.61 -13.47
N PHE A 544 -14.45 2.19 -12.31
CA PHE A 544 -14.04 0.94 -11.67
C PHE A 544 -15.24 0.25 -11.02
N THR A 545 -15.13 -1.04 -10.82
CA THR A 545 -16.07 -1.83 -10.04
C THR A 545 -15.49 -2.08 -8.67
N PRO A 546 -16.09 -1.57 -7.58
CA PRO A 546 -15.61 -1.89 -6.24
C PRO A 546 -15.66 -3.39 -6.00
N ALA A 547 -14.53 -3.98 -5.59
CA ALA A 547 -14.51 -5.40 -5.26
C ALA A 547 -15.43 -5.69 -4.06
N PRO A 548 -16.26 -6.73 -4.10
CA PRO A 548 -17.16 -7.08 -3.00
C PRO A 548 -16.42 -7.82 -1.88
N THR A 549 -15.36 -7.22 -1.39
CA THR A 549 -14.57 -7.74 -0.26
C THR A 549 -15.29 -7.46 1.06
N GLN A 550 -14.95 -8.22 2.08
CA GLN A 550 -15.49 -7.95 3.41
C GLN A 550 -14.82 -6.72 4.01
N MET A 551 -15.62 -5.75 4.44
CA MET A 551 -15.14 -4.57 5.15
C MET A 551 -14.93 -4.88 6.63
N LEU A 552 -14.48 -3.88 7.40
CA LEU A 552 -14.12 -4.02 8.80
C LEU A 552 -15.22 -4.73 9.62
N LEU A 553 -14.85 -5.82 10.28
CA LEU A 553 -15.77 -6.64 11.08
C LEU A 553 -15.94 -6.14 12.53
N ALA A 554 -15.05 -5.29 13.01
CA ALA A 554 -15.17 -4.73 14.35
C ALA A 554 -16.47 -3.93 14.51
N GLN A 555 -17.14 -4.06 15.64
CA GLN A 555 -18.37 -3.32 15.93
C GLN A 555 -18.12 -1.81 15.93
N LYS A 556 -19.08 -1.01 15.48
CA LYS A 556 -18.94 0.45 15.26
C LYS A 556 -18.48 1.21 16.51
N GLU A 557 -18.88 0.76 17.69
CA GLU A 557 -18.56 1.35 18.98
C GLU A 557 -17.18 0.91 19.49
N SER A 558 -16.54 -0.06 18.83
CA SER A 558 -15.21 -0.55 19.23
C SER A 558 -14.15 0.50 18.90
N ILE A 559 -13.08 0.47 19.69
CA ILE A 559 -11.91 1.34 19.44
C ILE A 559 -11.30 1.07 18.05
N GLN A 560 -11.31 -0.17 17.61
CA GLN A 560 -10.79 -0.55 16.29
C GLN A 560 -11.59 0.10 15.16
N ALA A 561 -12.93 0.12 15.26
CA ALA A 561 -13.78 0.70 14.24
C ALA A 561 -13.77 2.23 14.27
N GLN A 562 -13.71 2.85 15.45
CA GLN A 562 -13.64 4.31 15.58
C GLN A 562 -12.32 4.88 15.04
N ARG A 563 -11.22 4.13 15.13
CA ARG A 563 -9.91 4.51 14.59
C ARG A 563 -9.84 4.36 13.06
N ALA A 564 -10.62 3.48 12.47
CA ALA A 564 -10.54 3.07 11.07
C ALA A 564 -11.89 3.23 10.34
N THR A 565 -12.46 4.42 10.38
CA THR A 565 -13.74 4.73 9.71
C THR A 565 -13.64 4.44 8.21
N PHE A 566 -12.50 4.74 7.57
CA PHE A 566 -12.27 4.47 6.16
C PHE A 566 -12.46 2.99 5.77
N ALA A 567 -12.23 2.08 6.72
CA ALA A 567 -12.32 0.64 6.51
C ALA A 567 -13.75 0.09 6.61
N GLN A 568 -14.76 0.92 6.91
CA GLN A 568 -16.14 0.50 7.11
C GLN A 568 -16.95 0.42 5.80
N HIS A 569 -16.52 1.11 4.75
CA HIS A 569 -17.23 1.19 3.47
C HIS A 569 -16.26 1.07 2.28
N HIS A 570 -16.76 0.54 1.16
CA HIS A 570 -15.95 0.24 -0.03
C HIS A 570 -15.49 1.48 -0.78
N VAL A 571 -16.32 2.51 -0.87
CA VAL A 571 -16.04 3.72 -1.65
C VAL A 571 -16.45 4.94 -0.86
N TRP A 572 -15.54 5.91 -0.79
CA TRP A 572 -15.81 7.22 -0.24
C TRP A 572 -15.65 8.25 -1.36
N ILE A 573 -16.50 9.24 -1.39
CA ILE A 573 -16.47 10.34 -2.34
C ILE A 573 -16.47 11.63 -1.53
N THR A 574 -15.45 12.45 -1.74
CA THR A 574 -15.28 13.70 -0.99
C THR A 574 -14.98 14.85 -1.93
N LYS A 575 -15.25 16.08 -1.49
CA LYS A 575 -14.75 17.28 -2.17
C LYS A 575 -13.23 17.37 -1.95
N TYR A 576 -12.50 17.74 -3.01
CA TYR A 576 -11.06 17.96 -2.88
C TYR A 576 -10.74 19.10 -1.90
N ARG A 577 -9.74 18.88 -1.07
CA ARG A 577 -9.07 19.89 -0.24
C ARG A 577 -7.58 19.59 -0.20
N ASP A 578 -6.76 20.65 -0.29
CA ASP A 578 -5.30 20.51 -0.11
C ASP A 578 -4.98 19.92 1.27
N GLY A 579 -4.02 19.00 1.32
CA GLY A 579 -3.58 18.34 2.56
C GLY A 579 -4.47 17.18 3.05
N GLU A 580 -5.66 16.95 2.48
CA GLU A 580 -6.47 15.75 2.77
C GLU A 580 -5.97 14.56 1.91
N LEU A 581 -4.91 13.93 2.35
CA LEU A 581 -4.24 12.86 1.63
C LEU A 581 -4.43 11.46 2.25
N TYR A 582 -4.74 11.40 3.54
CA TYR A 582 -4.65 10.17 4.33
C TYR A 582 -6.03 9.69 4.79
N ALA A 583 -6.43 8.48 4.36
CA ALA A 583 -7.75 7.93 4.65
C ALA A 583 -7.99 7.75 6.16
N GLY A 584 -6.99 7.33 6.91
CA GLY A 584 -7.04 7.21 8.38
C GLY A 584 -6.75 8.50 9.15
N GLY A 585 -6.55 9.61 8.43
CA GLY A 585 -6.14 10.89 9.02
C GLY A 585 -4.64 11.00 9.27
N ARG A 586 -4.22 12.17 9.78
CA ARG A 586 -2.81 12.49 9.95
C ARG A 586 -2.15 11.72 11.11
N TYR A 587 -2.87 11.50 12.21
CA TYR A 587 -2.34 10.95 13.45
C TYR A 587 -3.05 9.64 13.81
N THR A 588 -2.51 8.52 13.37
CA THR A 588 -3.10 7.18 13.60
C THR A 588 -2.50 6.47 14.81
N LEU A 589 -1.21 6.72 15.12
CA LEU A 589 -0.52 6.00 16.18
C LEU A 589 -1.24 6.17 17.51
N GLN A 590 -1.68 5.05 18.07
CA GLN A 590 -2.39 4.96 19.36
C GLN A 590 -3.60 5.92 19.44
N SER A 591 -4.19 6.32 18.30
CA SER A 591 -5.38 7.16 18.24
C SER A 591 -6.58 6.47 18.90
N ARG A 592 -7.54 7.25 19.38
CA ARG A 592 -8.81 6.73 19.94
C ARG A 592 -9.92 6.69 18.89
N LYS A 593 -9.84 7.58 17.91
CA LYS A 593 -10.76 7.68 16.78
C LYS A 593 -10.01 8.24 15.58
N GLU A 594 -10.57 8.04 14.41
CA GLU A 594 -10.13 8.74 13.19
C GLU A 594 -10.34 10.25 13.36
N ILE A 595 -9.34 11.05 12.98
CA ILE A 595 -9.41 12.51 12.98
C ILE A 595 -8.80 12.99 11.67
N ASP A 596 -9.51 13.90 10.99
CA ASP A 596 -9.13 14.43 9.68
C ASP A 596 -8.91 13.34 8.61
N GLY A 597 -9.58 12.20 8.77
CA GLY A 597 -9.62 11.13 7.80
C GLY A 597 -10.78 11.27 6.82
N VAL A 598 -10.96 10.24 6.00
CA VAL A 598 -11.99 10.24 4.96
C VAL A 598 -13.40 10.21 5.53
N GLY A 599 -13.60 9.61 6.72
CA GLY A 599 -14.88 9.62 7.42
C GLY A 599 -15.31 11.05 7.76
N ASP A 600 -14.44 11.82 8.42
CA ASP A 600 -14.70 13.24 8.75
C ASP A 600 -14.93 14.07 7.46
N ALA A 601 -14.15 13.79 6.40
CA ALA A 601 -14.32 14.46 5.11
C ALA A 601 -15.69 14.19 4.49
N ALA A 602 -16.19 12.97 4.58
CA ALA A 602 -17.51 12.60 4.08
C ALA A 602 -18.65 13.15 4.94
N GLU A 603 -18.50 13.16 6.27
CA GLU A 603 -19.50 13.69 7.20
C GLU A 603 -19.79 15.18 7.02
N ARG A 604 -18.83 15.95 6.50
CA ARG A 604 -19.07 17.36 6.15
C ARG A 604 -20.20 17.52 5.14
N GLY A 605 -20.50 16.50 4.33
CA GLY A 605 -21.60 16.50 3.37
C GLY A 605 -21.50 17.59 2.31
N ASP A 606 -20.25 17.98 1.94
CA ASP A 606 -19.98 19.02 0.94
C ASP A 606 -20.71 18.73 -0.37
N GLU A 607 -21.29 19.74 -0.99
CA GLU A 607 -21.90 19.59 -2.32
C GLU A 607 -20.85 19.37 -3.41
N LEU A 608 -21.11 18.42 -4.32
CA LEU A 608 -20.18 17.93 -5.35
C LEU A 608 -20.63 18.17 -6.79
N VAL A 609 -21.76 18.86 -7.01
CA VAL A 609 -22.39 18.99 -8.34
C VAL A 609 -22.29 20.40 -8.92
N LYS A 610 -21.61 21.30 -8.26
CA LYS A 610 -21.43 22.66 -8.78
C LYS A 610 -20.39 22.64 -9.91
N GLU A 611 -20.62 23.45 -10.92
CA GLU A 611 -19.65 23.67 -11.99
C GLU A 611 -18.31 24.10 -11.40
N GLY A 612 -17.24 23.39 -11.78
CA GLY A 612 -15.89 23.64 -11.25
C GLY A 612 -15.57 22.96 -9.92
N ASP A 613 -16.47 22.14 -9.37
CA ASP A 613 -16.15 21.32 -8.21
C ASP A 613 -15.09 20.28 -8.57
N ASP A 614 -14.25 19.98 -7.61
CA ASP A 614 -13.16 19.01 -7.68
C ASP A 614 -13.45 17.90 -6.65
N VAL A 615 -13.33 16.66 -7.06
CA VAL A 615 -13.72 15.49 -6.27
C VAL A 615 -12.55 14.55 -6.07
N VAL A 616 -12.56 13.83 -4.95
CA VAL A 616 -11.64 12.72 -4.68
C VAL A 616 -12.47 11.46 -4.44
N VAL A 617 -12.05 10.36 -5.02
CA VAL A 617 -12.64 9.05 -4.83
C VAL A 617 -11.65 8.16 -4.07
N TRP A 618 -12.14 7.50 -3.03
CA TRP A 618 -11.34 6.61 -2.20
C TRP A 618 -11.95 5.22 -2.30
N ASN A 619 -11.15 4.23 -2.64
CA ASN A 619 -11.61 2.85 -2.68
C ASN A 619 -10.93 2.02 -1.60
N SER A 620 -11.71 1.58 -0.63
CA SER A 620 -11.28 0.65 0.41
C SER A 620 -11.66 -0.78 0.03
N PHE A 621 -10.78 -1.72 0.31
CA PHE A 621 -11.01 -3.15 0.12
C PHE A 621 -10.29 -3.92 1.21
N GLY A 622 -10.81 -5.09 1.56
CA GLY A 622 -10.30 -5.91 2.66
C GLY A 622 -9.83 -7.29 2.20
N LEU A 623 -8.80 -7.79 2.85
CA LEU A 623 -8.42 -9.19 2.87
C LEU A 623 -8.74 -9.72 4.27
N THR A 624 -9.85 -10.43 4.43
CA THR A 624 -10.15 -11.11 5.70
C THR A 624 -9.36 -12.39 5.77
N HIS A 625 -8.39 -12.41 6.66
CA HIS A 625 -7.49 -13.52 6.81
C HIS A 625 -7.92 -14.40 8.00
N ASN A 626 -8.52 -15.54 7.66
CA ASN A 626 -8.77 -16.66 8.56
C ASN A 626 -7.65 -17.68 8.33
N PRO A 627 -6.59 -17.72 9.14
CA PRO A 627 -5.37 -18.45 8.82
C PRO A 627 -5.62 -19.96 8.62
N ARG A 628 -4.92 -20.51 7.63
CA ARG A 628 -4.88 -21.95 7.31
C ARG A 628 -3.51 -22.50 7.69
N VAL A 629 -3.41 -23.81 7.82
CA VAL A 629 -2.10 -24.47 8.01
C VAL A 629 -1.16 -24.20 6.86
N GLU A 630 -1.70 -24.06 5.64
CA GLU A 630 -0.95 -23.73 4.41
C GLU A 630 -0.36 -22.32 4.41
N ASP A 631 -0.81 -21.42 5.30
CA ASP A 631 -0.25 -20.07 5.45
C ASP A 631 1.01 -20.07 6.35
N TRP A 632 1.47 -21.23 6.76
CA TRP A 632 2.62 -21.41 7.63
C TRP A 632 3.72 -22.28 7.00
N PRO A 633 5.03 -21.96 7.14
CA PRO A 633 5.60 -20.85 7.94
C PRO A 633 5.55 -19.47 7.25
N VAL A 634 5.47 -19.40 5.93
CA VAL A 634 5.30 -18.18 5.16
C VAL A 634 4.08 -18.33 4.26
N MET A 635 3.16 -17.38 4.31
CA MET A 635 1.92 -17.49 3.57
C MET A 635 2.12 -17.34 2.05
N PRO A 636 1.46 -18.18 1.23
CA PRO A 636 1.35 -17.92 -0.19
C PRO A 636 0.73 -16.55 -0.45
N VAL A 637 1.18 -15.88 -1.49
CA VAL A 637 0.73 -14.53 -1.82
C VAL A 637 -0.78 -14.47 -2.08
N GLU A 638 -1.47 -13.52 -1.44
CA GLU A 638 -2.83 -13.12 -1.76
C GLU A 638 -2.79 -11.86 -2.62
N ILE A 639 -3.57 -11.82 -3.70
CA ILE A 639 -3.53 -10.76 -4.71
C ILE A 639 -4.89 -10.09 -4.82
N HIS A 640 -4.90 -8.76 -4.80
CA HIS A 640 -6.05 -7.94 -5.10
C HIS A 640 -5.73 -6.92 -6.18
N GLU A 641 -6.68 -6.67 -7.10
CA GLU A 641 -6.53 -5.71 -8.18
C GLU A 641 -7.74 -4.79 -8.27
N LEU A 642 -7.47 -3.48 -8.32
CA LEU A 642 -8.44 -2.44 -8.65
C LEU A 642 -8.20 -1.98 -10.09
N HIS A 643 -9.18 -2.19 -10.97
CA HIS A 643 -9.07 -1.80 -12.38
C HIS A 643 -9.81 -0.49 -12.66
N ILE A 644 -9.08 0.56 -12.97
CA ILE A 644 -9.60 1.87 -13.38
C ILE A 644 -9.52 1.93 -14.92
N LYS A 645 -10.66 1.93 -15.59
CA LYS A 645 -10.75 1.76 -17.06
C LYS A 645 -11.46 2.92 -17.72
N PRO A 646 -11.13 3.28 -18.98
CA PRO A 646 -11.88 4.26 -19.75
C PRO A 646 -13.37 3.89 -19.87
N ALA A 647 -14.24 4.90 -19.83
CA ALA A 647 -15.69 4.77 -20.01
C ALA A 647 -16.16 5.93 -20.88
N ASP A 648 -16.43 5.65 -22.15
CA ASP A 648 -16.75 6.68 -23.17
C ASP A 648 -15.67 7.79 -23.30
N PHE A 649 -14.42 7.52 -22.83
CA PHE A 649 -13.33 8.49 -22.89
C PHE A 649 -12.73 8.59 -24.30
N PHE A 650 -12.61 7.47 -25.00
CA PHE A 650 -12.10 7.41 -26.38
C PHE A 650 -13.24 7.16 -27.38
N GLU A 651 -12.99 7.46 -28.66
CA GLU A 651 -13.97 7.24 -29.74
C GLU A 651 -13.89 5.83 -30.33
N ALA A 652 -12.86 5.06 -29.98
CA ALA A 652 -12.66 3.65 -30.36
C ALA A 652 -11.71 2.99 -29.38
N ASN A 653 -11.41 1.70 -29.60
CA ASN A 653 -10.39 0.99 -28.82
C ASN A 653 -9.03 1.68 -28.99
N PRO A 654 -8.45 2.31 -27.94
CA PRO A 654 -7.21 3.07 -28.07
C PRO A 654 -5.98 2.21 -28.30
N SER A 655 -6.10 0.86 -28.11
CA SER A 655 -5.03 -0.11 -28.38
C SER A 655 -5.14 -0.78 -29.75
N ILE A 656 -6.02 -0.31 -30.64
CA ILE A 656 -6.20 -0.89 -31.97
C ILE A 656 -4.94 -0.77 -32.85
N ASP A 657 -4.12 0.23 -32.57
CA ASP A 657 -2.87 0.54 -33.27
C ASP A 657 -1.65 -0.20 -32.68
N VAL A 658 -1.85 -1.01 -31.64
CA VAL A 658 -0.78 -1.88 -31.10
C VAL A 658 -0.39 -2.91 -32.15
N PRO A 659 0.89 -3.00 -32.52
CA PRO A 659 1.32 -3.94 -33.55
C PRO A 659 1.01 -5.39 -33.19
N SER A 660 0.45 -6.15 -34.13
CA SER A 660 0.37 -7.60 -33.99
C SER A 660 1.80 -8.18 -33.98
N SER A 661 2.21 -8.72 -32.87
CA SER A 661 3.57 -9.22 -32.67
C SER A 661 3.56 -10.72 -32.32
N ARG A 662 4.65 -11.38 -32.74
CA ARG A 662 4.93 -12.76 -32.34
C ARG A 662 6.23 -12.80 -31.57
N ASN A 663 6.22 -13.44 -30.42
CA ASN A 663 7.46 -13.72 -29.70
C ASN A 663 8.21 -14.84 -30.45
N LEU A 664 9.25 -14.45 -31.18
CA LEU A 664 10.06 -15.38 -31.95
C LEU A 664 10.92 -16.33 -31.11
N ALA A 665 11.08 -16.03 -29.81
CA ALA A 665 11.75 -16.92 -28.86
C ALA A 665 10.85 -18.06 -28.37
N SER A 666 9.54 -18.02 -28.64
CA SER A 666 8.60 -19.09 -28.29
C SER A 666 8.89 -20.35 -29.14
N LYS A 667 9.02 -21.47 -28.46
CA LYS A 667 9.34 -22.77 -29.09
C LYS A 667 8.30 -23.80 -28.73
N LEU A 668 8.07 -24.76 -29.64
CA LEU A 668 7.30 -25.95 -29.34
C LEU A 668 8.15 -26.91 -28.49
N VAL A 669 7.51 -27.56 -27.52
CA VAL A 669 8.13 -28.71 -26.86
C VAL A 669 8.35 -29.78 -27.91
N GLU A 670 9.60 -30.20 -28.13
CA GLU A 670 9.90 -31.30 -29.00
C GLU A 670 9.23 -32.58 -28.45
N LYS A 671 8.50 -33.32 -29.32
CA LYS A 671 8.00 -34.62 -28.93
C LYS A 671 9.23 -35.50 -28.68
N GLU A 672 9.32 -36.11 -27.52
CA GLU A 672 10.28 -37.19 -27.29
C GLU A 672 10.13 -38.16 -28.46
N LYS A 673 11.18 -38.33 -29.21
CA LYS A 673 11.26 -39.42 -30.20
C LYS A 673 11.30 -40.71 -29.40
N ASN A 674 10.13 -41.26 -29.08
CA ASN A 674 10.05 -42.66 -28.72
C ASN A 674 10.64 -43.42 -29.90
N GLY A 675 11.78 -44.06 -29.66
CA GLY A 675 12.42 -44.89 -30.65
C GLY A 675 11.46 -45.99 -31.10
N ASP A 676 10.84 -45.78 -32.24
CA ASP A 676 10.38 -46.88 -33.05
C ASP A 676 10.38 -46.47 -34.53
N THR A 677 11.18 -47.20 -35.27
CA THR A 677 11.37 -47.11 -36.69
C THR A 677 10.22 -47.79 -37.39
N SER A 678 9.33 -47.05 -38.04
CA SER A 678 8.73 -47.48 -39.29
C SER A 678 8.08 -46.27 -39.98
N GLY A 679 8.49 -46.05 -41.22
CA GLY A 679 8.15 -44.89 -42.03
C GLY A 679 6.69 -44.78 -42.39
N CYS A 680 6.30 -43.58 -42.60
CA CYS A 680 5.54 -43.19 -43.80
C CYS A 680 5.41 -41.68 -43.87
N CYS A 681 5.82 -41.12 -44.97
CA CYS A 681 5.52 -39.76 -45.39
C CYS A 681 4.02 -39.53 -45.46
N GLN A 682 3.50 -38.59 -44.68
CA GLN A 682 2.31 -37.91 -45.09
C GLN A 682 2.40 -36.42 -44.73
N LYS A 683 2.48 -35.62 -45.80
CA LYS A 683 2.17 -34.18 -45.77
C LYS A 683 0.71 -34.06 -45.36
N SER A 684 0.43 -33.62 -44.18
CA SER A 684 -0.89 -33.15 -43.80
C SER A 684 -0.94 -31.63 -43.86
N GLY A 685 -1.45 -31.11 -44.96
CA GLY A 685 -2.04 -29.80 -44.99
C GLY A 685 -3.20 -29.80 -44.00
N VAL A 686 -3.12 -29.00 -42.97
CA VAL A 686 -4.26 -28.78 -42.10
C VAL A 686 -5.02 -27.60 -42.66
N ASP A 687 -6.02 -27.89 -43.46
CA ASP A 687 -7.17 -27.01 -43.68
C ASP A 687 -7.95 -26.96 -42.36
N ALA A 688 -7.74 -25.92 -41.60
CA ALA A 688 -8.61 -25.62 -40.49
C ALA A 688 -9.89 -24.96 -41.05
N LYS A 689 -10.90 -25.76 -41.29
CA LYS A 689 -12.28 -25.32 -41.35
C LYS A 689 -12.86 -25.52 -39.96
N LEU A 690 -13.16 -24.38 -39.34
CA LEU A 690 -14.22 -23.98 -38.41
C LEU A 690 -13.72 -22.90 -37.48
#